data_136386868149570b0ee8c5ab13798731
#
_entry.id   136386868149570b0ee8c5ab13798731
#
_cell.length_a   1.000
_cell.length_b   1.000
_cell.length_c   1.000
_cell.angle_alpha   90.00
_cell.angle_beta   90.00
_cell.angle_gamma   90.00
#
_symmetry.space_group_name_H-M   'P 1'
#
loop_
_entity.id
_entity.type
_entity.pdbx_description
1 polymer ?
#
loop_
_entity_poly.entity_id
_entity_poly.type
_entity_poly.pdbx_seq_one_letter_code
_entity_poly.pdbx_strand_id
1 'polypeptide(L)'
;MGSFRAWCAITAGLAGLAGVLLSAPPASARLSAPTAGAAQRAARARPLRIGAHPVVPRTARKIGLEPAGASLHLEIGLRVRNEAALASFIAGLSDRGSPMFHHFLQPAQFGTRFGPTVAQVARVDAALRSAGLVPGPVARDRLAIPVHASATAAERAFATPLIRYRLAGGRVAYANSAAPRIPAAAAPYVSGVLGLDTVNVPDSLAIRPGAPRGRIRAMTSASAASAVGPSVAGPSAAVGPRPCQAAMQAALDYGSYTADQLAAHYGMSPLYGLNDLGQQIHVALVEFEPDSPSDISAYLSCYQLHTTVNYIKVDGGAGSGAGSGEAAIDIEDLAGLAPDVTIDVYQAPNTDAYDEYQAIIDAKKPDPVVSTSWGLCELYSDPSLITMEHSLFEQAAAQGQTVLAAAGDSGSTDCLGAGGADAASLAVADPASQPYVVGVGGTSVSATPETAWNDAGGAGGGGVSSVWCMPSYQYMPNIPGLMSKYSQADASCTGAGQKPYRRQVPDVSADADPSSGYTIYYDGTWTAFGGTSAAAPLWAAVAALTDASPFCHAYGSGNAGVQPAGLYDLASVARSYVYGSGEALGDVTSGTDDDASSGYTGGLYPATTGYDMATGLGTPLASGYRAPGIASTFYPGLTALICYVYATRNITPSITRVSPRAGALAGGTTITVTGKGFLPIRGADIAEVGSTTVAASCSTATKCRIRMPAHRAGTAAIRIDVEDLATSKATSRSRYQYAAVPTLSALSPSHGKPRGGTRVTVRGRNFIGLLVVRFGKKTARIVSDSSTKIIVAAPAGRGTVTVTVTAAGGTSAATANCRYRY
;
A
#
# COMPACT_ATOMS: atom_id res chain seq x y z
N MET A 1 -23.31 16.33 -46.67
CA MET A 1 -23.37 15.43 -47.83
C MET A 1 -23.02 14.04 -47.33
N GLY A 2 -23.93 13.31 -47.13
CA GLY A 2 -24.75 12.28 -47.74
C GLY A 2 -24.37 10.97 -47.08
N SER A 3 -25.05 10.47 -46.15
CA SER A 3 -26.18 9.52 -46.09
C SER A 3 -25.93 8.25 -46.90
N PHE A 4 -26.02 7.08 -46.25
CA PHE A 4 -27.03 6.06 -46.59
C PHE A 4 -27.14 4.97 -45.51
N ARG A 5 -28.38 4.67 -45.17
CA ARG A 5 -28.94 3.58 -44.36
C ARG A 5 -29.13 2.32 -45.20
N ALA A 6 -29.23 1.16 -44.54
CA ALA A 6 -30.18 0.07 -44.75
C ALA A 6 -29.96 -1.02 -43.69
N TRP A 7 -30.88 -1.22 -42.97
CA TRP A 7 -31.93 -2.08 -42.50
C TRP A 7 -32.06 -3.40 -43.29
N CYS A 8 -32.07 -4.53 -42.59
CA CYS A 8 -33.05 -5.61 -42.80
C CYS A 8 -33.17 -6.52 -41.58
N ALA A 9 -34.35 -6.53 -41.00
CA ALA A 9 -34.84 -7.52 -40.06
C ALA A 9 -35.62 -8.58 -40.82
N ILE A 10 -35.62 -9.84 -40.38
CA ILE A 10 -36.64 -10.83 -40.68
C ILE A 10 -36.93 -11.68 -39.45
N THR A 11 -38.22 -11.80 -39.19
CA THR A 11 -38.91 -12.44 -38.08
C THR A 11 -39.29 -13.92 -38.37
N ALA A 12 -39.32 -14.68 -37.27
CA ALA A 12 -40.32 -15.67 -36.84
C ALA A 12 -40.61 -16.95 -37.65
N GLY A 13 -40.74 -18.05 -36.89
CA GLY A 13 -41.40 -19.31 -37.29
C GLY A 13 -41.32 -20.37 -36.19
N LEU A 14 -42.36 -20.42 -35.35
CA LEU A 14 -42.65 -21.53 -34.45
C LEU A 14 -43.19 -22.74 -35.20
N ALA A 15 -42.77 -23.94 -34.88
CA ALA A 15 -43.65 -25.14 -34.86
C ALA A 15 -42.99 -26.29 -34.08
N GLY A 16 -43.69 -26.83 -33.11
CA GLY A 16 -43.24 -27.89 -32.23
C GLY A 16 -43.39 -29.27 -32.82
N LEU A 17 -42.67 -30.22 -32.25
CA LEU A 17 -43.04 -31.66 -32.26
C LEU A 17 -42.35 -32.33 -31.05
N ALA A 18 -43.16 -32.91 -30.19
CA ALA A 18 -42.76 -33.74 -29.07
C ALA A 18 -42.24 -35.09 -29.58
N GLY A 19 -41.06 -35.47 -29.13
CA GLY A 19 -40.47 -36.78 -29.35
C GLY A 19 -39.81 -37.29 -28.08
N VAL A 20 -40.44 -38.28 -27.47
CA VAL A 20 -39.92 -39.04 -26.33
C VAL A 20 -38.67 -39.79 -26.79
N LEU A 21 -37.52 -39.53 -26.14
CA LEU A 21 -36.35 -40.38 -26.26
C LEU A 21 -35.84 -40.80 -24.89
N LEU A 22 -35.81 -42.09 -24.72
CA LEU A 22 -35.29 -42.84 -23.58
C LEU A 22 -33.82 -42.42 -23.27
N SER A 23 -33.59 -42.12 -21.99
CA SER A 23 -32.27 -41.87 -21.44
C SER A 23 -31.47 -43.17 -21.37
N ALA A 24 -30.35 -43.22 -22.09
CA ALA A 24 -29.26 -44.15 -21.83
C ALA A 24 -28.33 -43.56 -20.78
N PRO A 25 -27.75 -44.34 -19.82
CA PRO A 25 -26.84 -43.82 -18.84
C PRO A 25 -25.47 -43.43 -19.47
N PRO A 26 -24.76 -42.43 -18.94
CA PRO A 26 -23.46 -42.06 -19.48
C PRO A 26 -22.46 -43.22 -19.25
N ALA A 27 -21.79 -43.63 -20.29
CA ALA A 27 -20.69 -44.56 -20.24
C ALA A 27 -19.59 -43.97 -19.39
N SER A 28 -19.30 -44.57 -18.24
CA SER A 28 -18.12 -44.31 -17.42
C SER A 28 -16.88 -44.56 -18.27
N ALA A 29 -16.24 -43.49 -18.71
CA ALA A 29 -14.91 -43.55 -19.28
C ALA A 29 -13.95 -44.09 -18.19
N ARG A 30 -13.68 -45.37 -18.25
CA ARG A 30 -12.57 -45.98 -17.50
C ARG A 30 -11.29 -45.33 -18.05
N LEU A 31 -10.65 -44.50 -17.22
CA LEU A 31 -9.28 -44.07 -17.42
C LEU A 31 -8.42 -45.35 -17.49
N SER A 32 -8.06 -45.75 -18.67
CA SER A 32 -7.14 -46.87 -18.89
C SER A 32 -5.82 -46.53 -18.20
N ALA A 33 -5.36 -47.37 -17.28
CA ALA A 33 -4.02 -47.27 -16.72
C ALA A 33 -3.02 -47.26 -17.90
N PRO A 34 -1.95 -46.45 -17.85
CA PRO A 34 -0.97 -46.38 -18.92
C PRO A 34 -0.40 -47.77 -19.12
N THR A 35 -0.39 -48.24 -20.35
CA THR A 35 0.14 -49.57 -20.71
C THR A 35 1.60 -49.62 -20.25
N ALA A 36 2.06 -50.79 -19.78
CA ALA A 36 3.43 -51.05 -19.34
C ALA A 36 4.50 -50.53 -20.34
N GLY A 37 4.18 -50.50 -21.64
CA GLY A 37 5.02 -49.92 -22.70
C GLY A 37 5.17 -48.42 -22.65
N ALA A 38 4.18 -47.63 -22.14
CA ALA A 38 4.30 -46.19 -21.96
C ALA A 38 5.18 -45.85 -20.74
N ALA A 39 5.07 -46.60 -19.67
CA ALA A 39 5.92 -46.47 -18.50
C ALA A 39 7.40 -46.85 -18.80
N GLN A 40 7.61 -47.88 -19.59
CA GLN A 40 8.94 -48.28 -20.06
C GLN A 40 9.60 -47.31 -21.06
N ARG A 41 8.80 -46.61 -21.90
CA ARG A 41 9.32 -45.54 -22.78
C ARG A 41 9.67 -44.28 -21.97
N ALA A 42 8.89 -43.93 -20.96
CA ALA A 42 9.18 -42.80 -20.06
C ALA A 42 10.47 -43.06 -19.24
N ALA A 43 10.71 -44.30 -18.81
CA ALA A 43 11.94 -44.68 -18.09
C ALA A 43 13.20 -44.68 -18.99
N ARG A 44 13.08 -44.65 -20.31
CA ARG A 44 14.19 -44.56 -21.30
C ARG A 44 14.40 -43.15 -21.85
N ALA A 45 13.55 -42.19 -21.51
CA ALA A 45 13.72 -40.79 -21.93
C ALA A 45 14.95 -40.19 -21.22
N ARG A 46 15.80 -39.47 -21.97
CA ARG A 46 16.98 -38.79 -21.38
C ARG A 46 16.51 -37.73 -20.36
N PRO A 47 17.20 -37.63 -19.20
CA PRO A 47 16.95 -36.57 -18.25
C PRO A 47 17.03 -35.17 -18.89
N LEU A 48 16.12 -34.28 -18.53
CA LEU A 48 16.07 -32.93 -19.06
C LEU A 48 16.79 -31.96 -18.12
N ARG A 49 17.37 -30.91 -18.65
CA ARG A 49 17.96 -29.81 -17.87
C ARG A 49 16.85 -28.96 -17.27
N ILE A 50 17.04 -28.54 -16.02
CA ILE A 50 16.19 -27.62 -15.29
C ILE A 50 17.07 -26.50 -14.73
N GLY A 51 16.65 -25.26 -14.88
CA GLY A 51 17.41 -24.10 -14.42
C GLY A 51 18.74 -23.94 -15.18
N ALA A 52 19.70 -23.32 -14.53
CA ALA A 52 21.03 -23.04 -15.04
C ALA A 52 22.11 -23.49 -14.05
N HIS A 53 23.35 -23.20 -14.32
CA HIS A 53 24.40 -23.17 -13.32
C HIS A 53 24.57 -21.70 -12.87
N PRO A 54 24.91 -21.46 -11.59
CA PRO A 54 25.08 -20.09 -11.08
C PRO A 54 26.28 -19.39 -11.71
N VAL A 55 26.24 -18.07 -11.72
CA VAL A 55 27.39 -17.25 -12.11
C VAL A 55 28.34 -17.22 -10.93
N VAL A 56 29.55 -17.76 -11.12
CA VAL A 56 30.61 -17.77 -10.12
C VAL A 56 31.47 -16.50 -10.29
N PRO A 57 31.64 -15.67 -9.25
CA PRO A 57 32.48 -14.47 -9.32
C PRO A 57 33.90 -14.79 -9.80
N ARG A 58 34.47 -13.96 -10.68
CA ARG A 58 35.85 -14.19 -11.21
C ARG A 58 36.90 -14.15 -10.14
N THR A 59 36.66 -13.52 -9.00
CA THR A 59 37.54 -13.48 -7.83
C THR A 59 37.50 -14.79 -7.03
N ALA A 60 36.49 -15.63 -7.25
CA ALA A 60 36.34 -16.89 -6.55
C ALA A 60 37.42 -17.91 -7.00
N ARG A 61 38.11 -18.51 -6.04
CA ARG A 61 39.14 -19.49 -6.30
C ARG A 61 38.61 -20.89 -6.10
N LYS A 62 38.63 -21.72 -7.15
CA LYS A 62 38.31 -23.15 -7.05
C LYS A 62 39.28 -23.86 -6.10
N ILE A 63 38.76 -24.60 -5.12
CA ILE A 63 39.54 -25.30 -4.09
C ILE A 63 39.32 -26.83 -4.07
N GLY A 64 38.41 -27.34 -4.90
CA GLY A 64 38.18 -28.79 -5.01
C GLY A 64 36.70 -29.11 -5.33
N LEU A 65 36.31 -30.33 -4.98
CA LEU A 65 34.92 -30.80 -5.02
C LEU A 65 34.31 -30.64 -3.62
N GLU A 66 32.99 -30.59 -3.55
CA GLU A 66 32.29 -30.67 -2.27
C GLU A 66 32.55 -32.06 -1.64
N PRO A 67 32.82 -32.16 -0.30
CA PRO A 67 33.03 -33.44 0.35
C PRO A 67 31.86 -34.39 0.14
N ALA A 68 32.15 -35.63 -0.27
CA ALA A 68 31.16 -36.64 -0.65
C ALA A 68 30.01 -36.82 0.36
N GLY A 69 30.34 -36.71 1.65
CA GLY A 69 29.39 -36.87 2.77
C GLY A 69 28.79 -35.58 3.28
N ALA A 70 29.06 -34.41 2.68
CA ALA A 70 28.46 -33.16 3.09
C ALA A 70 26.93 -33.24 2.96
N SER A 71 26.24 -32.83 4.01
CA SER A 71 24.76 -32.76 4.01
C SER A 71 24.30 -31.52 3.27
N LEU A 72 23.40 -31.69 2.33
CA LEU A 72 22.78 -30.63 1.56
C LEU A 72 21.30 -30.57 1.92
N HIS A 73 20.79 -29.36 2.10
CA HIS A 73 19.38 -29.05 2.08
C HIS A 73 19.02 -28.63 0.66
N LEU A 74 18.04 -29.28 0.05
CA LEU A 74 17.62 -29.03 -1.34
C LEU A 74 16.12 -28.77 -1.37
N GLU A 75 15.70 -27.80 -2.14
CA GLU A 75 14.29 -27.57 -2.46
C GLU A 75 14.02 -27.87 -3.93
N ILE A 76 13.04 -28.74 -4.18
CA ILE A 76 12.59 -29.08 -5.53
C ILE A 76 11.33 -28.29 -5.85
N GLY A 77 11.50 -27.18 -6.54
CA GLY A 77 10.40 -26.29 -6.94
C GLY A 77 9.41 -26.98 -7.90
N LEU A 78 8.14 -26.75 -7.67
CA LEU A 78 7.06 -27.30 -8.48
C LEU A 78 6.30 -26.20 -9.19
N ARG A 79 5.94 -26.43 -10.47
CA ARG A 79 5.24 -25.45 -11.30
C ARG A 79 3.79 -25.26 -10.88
N VAL A 80 3.33 -24.03 -10.87
CA VAL A 80 1.91 -23.65 -10.84
C VAL A 80 1.18 -24.33 -12.01
N ARG A 81 -0.04 -24.83 -11.80
CA ARG A 81 -0.79 -25.59 -12.80
C ARG A 81 -1.33 -24.79 -13.98
N ASN A 82 -1.62 -23.55 -13.79
CA ASN A 82 -2.22 -22.70 -14.81
C ASN A 82 -1.85 -21.24 -14.53
N GLU A 83 -0.65 -20.90 -14.92
CA GLU A 83 -0.06 -19.56 -14.73
C GLU A 83 -0.97 -18.45 -15.29
N ALA A 84 -1.53 -18.64 -16.49
CA ALA A 84 -2.43 -17.66 -17.09
C ALA A 84 -3.74 -17.45 -16.29
N ALA A 85 -4.28 -18.50 -15.69
CA ALA A 85 -5.46 -18.37 -14.82
C ALA A 85 -5.10 -17.73 -13.48
N LEU A 86 -3.91 -17.97 -12.93
CA LEU A 86 -3.41 -17.34 -11.73
C LEU A 86 -3.18 -15.85 -11.97
N ALA A 87 -2.46 -15.48 -13.02
CA ALA A 87 -2.24 -14.08 -13.39
C ALA A 87 -3.57 -13.32 -13.61
N SER A 88 -4.54 -13.96 -14.30
CA SER A 88 -5.88 -13.37 -14.48
C SER A 88 -6.64 -13.25 -13.17
N PHE A 89 -6.47 -14.20 -12.25
CA PHE A 89 -7.09 -14.14 -10.93
C PHE A 89 -6.51 -12.99 -10.11
N ILE A 90 -5.18 -12.87 -10.03
CA ILE A 90 -4.49 -11.79 -9.29
C ILE A 90 -4.88 -10.42 -9.88
N ALA A 91 -4.83 -10.26 -11.20
CA ALA A 91 -5.28 -9.03 -11.85
C ALA A 91 -6.74 -8.67 -11.50
N GLY A 92 -7.61 -9.68 -11.41
CA GLY A 92 -9.00 -9.49 -11.01
C GLY A 92 -9.20 -9.09 -9.55
N LEU A 93 -8.23 -9.36 -8.66
CA LEU A 93 -8.31 -8.94 -7.26
C LEU A 93 -8.15 -7.43 -7.09
N SER A 94 -7.41 -6.77 -7.97
CA SER A 94 -7.18 -5.33 -7.97
C SER A 94 -8.14 -4.56 -8.88
N ASP A 95 -8.84 -5.22 -9.81
CA ASP A 95 -9.78 -4.57 -10.73
C ASP A 95 -11.16 -4.41 -10.07
N ARG A 96 -11.56 -3.16 -9.80
CA ARG A 96 -12.89 -2.81 -9.25
C ARG A 96 -14.06 -3.27 -10.10
N GLY A 97 -13.89 -3.47 -11.40
CA GLY A 97 -14.89 -4.00 -12.31
C GLY A 97 -15.04 -5.51 -12.25
N SER A 98 -14.09 -6.18 -11.62
CA SER A 98 -14.03 -7.63 -11.52
C SER A 98 -14.95 -8.18 -10.42
N PRO A 99 -15.64 -9.30 -10.66
CA PRO A 99 -16.34 -10.00 -9.59
C PRO A 99 -15.39 -10.62 -8.56
N MET A 100 -14.09 -10.66 -8.85
CA MET A 100 -13.05 -11.17 -7.95
C MET A 100 -12.41 -10.07 -7.10
N PHE A 101 -12.81 -8.81 -7.27
CA PHE A 101 -12.24 -7.69 -6.53
C PHE A 101 -12.21 -7.95 -5.01
N HIS A 102 -11.03 -7.95 -4.40
CA HIS A 102 -10.76 -8.26 -2.99
C HIS A 102 -11.27 -9.63 -2.48
N HIS A 103 -11.52 -10.59 -3.38
CA HIS A 103 -11.83 -11.97 -3.01
C HIS A 103 -10.55 -12.79 -2.87
N PHE A 104 -9.70 -12.40 -1.93
CA PHE A 104 -8.42 -13.06 -1.65
C PHE A 104 -8.58 -14.53 -1.26
N LEU A 105 -7.58 -15.33 -1.57
CA LEU A 105 -7.52 -16.73 -1.14
C LEU A 105 -7.23 -16.82 0.35
N GLN A 106 -7.88 -17.80 0.98
CA GLN A 106 -7.49 -18.20 2.32
C GLN A 106 -6.26 -19.12 2.27
N PRO A 107 -5.43 -19.16 3.32
CA PRO A 107 -4.33 -20.11 3.41
C PRO A 107 -4.78 -21.53 3.05
N ALA A 108 -3.92 -22.29 2.39
CA ALA A 108 -4.17 -23.61 1.84
C ALA A 108 -5.12 -23.69 0.63
N GLN A 109 -5.84 -22.63 0.26
CA GLN A 109 -6.64 -22.63 -0.95
C GLN A 109 -5.76 -22.52 -2.21
N PHE A 110 -4.62 -21.86 -2.12
CA PHE A 110 -3.69 -21.70 -3.23
C PHE A 110 -3.23 -23.07 -3.77
N GLY A 111 -2.71 -23.93 -2.92
CA GLY A 111 -2.26 -25.26 -3.31
C GLY A 111 -3.36 -26.13 -3.95
N THR A 112 -4.61 -25.97 -3.50
CA THR A 112 -5.75 -26.69 -4.08
C THR A 112 -6.14 -26.12 -5.45
N ARG A 113 -6.12 -24.80 -5.61
CA ARG A 113 -6.60 -24.10 -6.81
C ARG A 113 -5.54 -24.01 -7.90
N PHE A 114 -4.30 -23.65 -7.54
CA PHE A 114 -3.21 -23.34 -8.47
C PHE A 114 -1.98 -24.23 -8.30
N GLY A 115 -1.72 -24.78 -7.13
CA GLY A 115 -0.61 -25.69 -6.90
C GLY A 115 -0.77 -27.01 -7.68
N PRO A 116 0.31 -27.80 -7.86
CA PRO A 116 0.28 -29.08 -8.51
C PRO A 116 -0.77 -30.03 -7.91
N THR A 117 -1.34 -30.90 -8.74
CA THR A 117 -2.22 -31.94 -8.24
C THR A 117 -1.45 -32.98 -7.42
N VAL A 118 -2.13 -33.66 -6.50
CA VAL A 118 -1.51 -34.75 -5.72
C VAL A 118 -0.85 -35.79 -6.64
N ALA A 119 -1.45 -36.08 -7.80
CA ALA A 119 -0.89 -37.01 -8.78
C ALA A 119 0.39 -36.49 -9.46
N GLN A 120 0.51 -35.18 -9.69
CA GLN A 120 1.73 -34.55 -10.21
C GLN A 120 2.83 -34.58 -9.18
N VAL A 121 2.54 -34.20 -7.94
CA VAL A 121 3.46 -34.30 -6.81
C VAL A 121 3.98 -35.74 -6.67
N ALA A 122 3.09 -36.75 -6.64
CA ALA A 122 3.47 -38.15 -6.50
C ALA A 122 4.38 -38.64 -7.64
N ARG A 123 4.25 -38.08 -8.86
CA ARG A 123 5.17 -38.39 -9.97
C ARG A 123 6.57 -37.85 -9.75
N VAL A 124 6.68 -36.61 -9.24
CA VAL A 124 7.97 -36.01 -8.90
C VAL A 124 8.60 -36.78 -7.75
N ASP A 125 7.86 -37.04 -6.68
CA ASP A 125 8.31 -37.83 -5.53
C ASP A 125 8.87 -39.22 -5.99
N ALA A 126 8.11 -39.93 -6.81
CA ALA A 126 8.58 -41.21 -7.36
C ALA A 126 9.86 -41.10 -8.21
N ALA A 127 10.01 -40.00 -8.96
CA ALA A 127 11.20 -39.75 -9.77
C ALA A 127 12.43 -39.45 -8.88
N LEU A 128 12.24 -38.63 -7.83
CA LEU A 128 13.28 -38.31 -6.85
C LEU A 128 13.75 -39.58 -6.11
N ARG A 129 12.83 -40.42 -5.65
CA ARG A 129 13.15 -41.73 -5.03
C ARG A 129 13.89 -42.66 -5.98
N SER A 130 13.49 -42.70 -7.27
CA SER A 130 14.19 -43.50 -8.27
C SER A 130 15.61 -42.99 -8.57
N ALA A 131 15.90 -41.71 -8.33
CA ALA A 131 17.22 -41.10 -8.40
C ALA A 131 18.04 -41.31 -7.11
N GLY A 132 17.50 -41.96 -6.09
CA GLY A 132 18.16 -42.26 -4.83
C GLY A 132 18.06 -41.13 -3.78
N LEU A 133 17.13 -40.21 -3.94
CA LEU A 133 16.83 -39.15 -2.99
C LEU A 133 15.66 -39.53 -2.07
N VAL A 134 15.57 -38.88 -0.91
CA VAL A 134 14.49 -39.08 0.06
C VAL A 134 13.70 -37.79 0.20
N PRO A 135 12.61 -37.62 -0.58
CA PRO A 135 11.74 -36.45 -0.45
C PRO A 135 11.08 -36.38 0.92
N GLY A 136 11.04 -35.17 1.47
CA GLY A 136 10.30 -34.81 2.68
C GLY A 136 8.81 -34.52 2.43
N PRO A 137 8.10 -34.04 3.43
CA PRO A 137 6.69 -33.65 3.30
C PRO A 137 6.56 -32.41 2.42
N VAL A 138 5.59 -32.45 1.51
CA VAL A 138 5.27 -31.31 0.63
C VAL A 138 4.54 -30.24 1.42
N ALA A 139 4.87 -28.96 1.21
CA ALA A 139 4.18 -27.81 1.80
C ALA A 139 2.70 -27.76 1.38
N ARG A 140 1.89 -26.94 2.06
CA ARG A 140 0.44 -26.85 1.80
C ARG A 140 0.12 -26.25 0.44
N ASP A 141 0.93 -25.30 -0.02
CA ASP A 141 0.85 -24.67 -1.33
C ASP A 141 1.21 -25.63 -2.47
N ARG A 142 1.97 -26.69 -2.14
CA ARG A 142 2.53 -27.68 -3.08
C ARG A 142 3.49 -27.06 -4.09
N LEU A 143 4.20 -26.01 -3.71
CA LEU A 143 5.17 -25.36 -4.59
C LEU A 143 6.58 -25.90 -4.45
N ALA A 144 6.88 -26.64 -3.37
CA ALA A 144 8.19 -27.25 -3.18
C ALA A 144 8.13 -28.60 -2.49
N ILE A 145 9.20 -29.40 -2.66
CA ILE A 145 9.47 -30.65 -1.99
C ILE A 145 10.87 -30.58 -1.37
N PRO A 146 11.00 -30.52 -0.04
CA PRO A 146 12.29 -30.53 0.62
C PRO A 146 12.98 -31.89 0.48
N VAL A 147 14.30 -31.88 0.29
CA VAL A 147 15.11 -33.08 0.15
C VAL A 147 16.44 -32.91 0.88
N HIS A 148 16.69 -33.75 1.88
CA HIS A 148 18.01 -33.86 2.49
C HIS A 148 18.82 -34.93 1.80
N ALA A 149 20.02 -34.57 1.34
CA ALA A 149 20.89 -35.51 0.60
C ALA A 149 22.36 -35.28 0.94
N SER A 150 23.18 -36.32 0.75
CA SER A 150 24.64 -36.12 0.69
C SER A 150 25.03 -35.48 -0.66
N ALA A 151 26.15 -34.76 -0.70
CA ALA A 151 26.65 -34.16 -1.93
C ALA A 151 26.78 -35.21 -3.06
N THR A 152 27.30 -36.40 -2.77
CA THR A 152 27.37 -37.51 -3.74
C THR A 152 26.00 -37.96 -4.23
N ALA A 153 24.99 -38.01 -3.37
CA ALA A 153 23.65 -38.40 -3.79
C ALA A 153 23.05 -37.32 -4.71
N ALA A 154 23.20 -36.04 -4.35
CA ALA A 154 22.74 -34.91 -5.16
C ALA A 154 23.46 -34.85 -6.53
N GLU A 155 24.78 -34.93 -6.56
CA GLU A 155 25.60 -34.96 -7.80
C GLU A 155 25.15 -36.08 -8.76
N ARG A 156 24.84 -37.23 -8.20
CA ARG A 156 24.37 -38.39 -8.98
C ARG A 156 22.95 -38.18 -9.49
N ALA A 157 22.06 -37.72 -8.61
CA ALA A 157 20.62 -37.49 -8.94
C ALA A 157 20.45 -36.44 -10.02
N PHE A 158 21.18 -35.31 -9.92
CA PHE A 158 21.07 -34.17 -10.81
C PHE A 158 22.14 -34.15 -11.92
N ALA A 159 23.03 -35.16 -11.97
CA ALA A 159 24.07 -35.32 -12.95
C ALA A 159 24.98 -34.07 -13.12
N THR A 160 25.33 -33.43 -12.02
CA THR A 160 26.19 -32.25 -11.98
C THR A 160 27.20 -32.36 -10.81
N PRO A 161 28.51 -32.19 -11.01
CA PRO A 161 29.46 -32.06 -9.93
C PRO A 161 29.27 -30.76 -9.14
N LEU A 162 29.51 -30.81 -7.84
CA LEU A 162 29.55 -29.65 -6.94
C LEU A 162 31.01 -29.23 -6.72
N ILE A 163 31.31 -28.01 -7.13
CA ILE A 163 32.65 -27.43 -7.07
C ILE A 163 32.70 -26.46 -5.87
N ARG A 164 33.71 -26.66 -5.03
CA ARG A 164 34.00 -25.71 -3.92
C ARG A 164 34.85 -24.56 -4.38
N TYR A 165 34.50 -23.42 -3.87
CA TYR A 165 35.18 -22.15 -4.10
C TYR A 165 35.55 -21.48 -2.79
N ARG A 166 36.61 -20.70 -2.80
CA ARG A 166 36.91 -19.69 -1.78
C ARG A 166 36.61 -18.32 -2.40
N LEU A 167 35.68 -17.62 -1.83
CA LEU A 167 35.28 -16.29 -2.26
C LEU A 167 36.24 -15.20 -1.75
N ALA A 168 36.14 -13.96 -2.25
CA ALA A 168 37.07 -12.88 -1.93
C ALA A 168 37.12 -12.59 -0.43
N GLY A 169 35.97 -12.64 0.28
CA GLY A 169 35.87 -12.47 1.73
C GLY A 169 36.34 -13.67 2.56
N GLY A 170 36.92 -14.74 1.92
CA GLY A 170 37.40 -15.94 2.60
C GLY A 170 36.33 -16.99 2.86
N ARG A 171 35.03 -16.68 2.67
CA ARG A 171 33.92 -17.63 2.76
C ARG A 171 34.15 -18.81 1.78
N VAL A 172 33.88 -20.00 2.26
CA VAL A 172 33.89 -21.19 1.42
C VAL A 172 32.46 -21.52 1.01
N ALA A 173 32.25 -21.66 -0.29
CA ALA A 173 30.97 -21.97 -0.89
C ALA A 173 31.11 -23.06 -1.95
N TYR A 174 30.01 -23.61 -2.38
CA TYR A 174 30.01 -24.56 -3.52
C TYR A 174 28.96 -24.16 -4.56
N ALA A 175 29.15 -24.68 -5.79
CA ALA A 175 28.15 -24.47 -6.86
C ALA A 175 28.17 -25.69 -7.81
N ASN A 176 27.01 -25.99 -8.39
CA ASN A 176 26.91 -26.95 -9.48
C ASN A 176 27.63 -26.43 -10.74
N SER A 177 28.39 -27.28 -11.38
CA SER A 177 29.21 -26.93 -12.55
C SER A 177 28.46 -27.00 -13.88
N ALA A 178 27.19 -27.42 -13.88
CA ALA A 178 26.30 -27.49 -15.02
C ALA A 178 24.86 -27.48 -14.56
N ALA A 179 23.95 -27.04 -15.44
CA ALA A 179 22.53 -27.08 -15.15
C ALA A 179 22.08 -28.47 -14.69
N PRO A 180 21.35 -28.57 -13.55
CA PRO A 180 20.90 -29.87 -13.04
C PRO A 180 19.97 -30.59 -14.01
N ARG A 181 20.01 -31.93 -13.97
CA ARG A 181 19.16 -32.76 -14.81
C ARG A 181 18.17 -33.54 -13.96
N ILE A 182 16.95 -33.64 -14.43
CA ILE A 182 15.87 -34.34 -13.75
C ILE A 182 15.24 -35.38 -14.68
N PRO A 183 14.74 -36.52 -14.17
CA PRO A 183 14.04 -37.49 -15.01
C PRO A 183 12.95 -36.87 -15.85
N ALA A 184 12.85 -37.20 -17.13
CA ALA A 184 11.90 -36.61 -18.08
C ALA A 184 10.44 -36.71 -17.62
N ALA A 185 10.10 -37.70 -16.80
CA ALA A 185 8.77 -37.89 -16.23
C ALA A 185 8.38 -36.82 -15.19
N ALA A 186 9.36 -36.20 -14.51
CA ALA A 186 9.19 -35.16 -13.50
C ALA A 186 9.36 -33.75 -14.10
N ALA A 187 10.21 -33.61 -15.11
CA ALA A 187 10.59 -32.31 -15.67
C ALA A 187 9.43 -31.34 -16.02
N PRO A 188 8.26 -31.79 -16.55
CA PRO A 188 7.15 -30.88 -16.82
C PRO A 188 6.54 -30.21 -15.57
N TYR A 189 6.83 -30.75 -14.38
CA TYR A 189 6.22 -30.32 -13.13
C TYR A 189 7.19 -29.59 -12.21
N VAL A 190 8.48 -29.56 -12.56
CA VAL A 190 9.54 -28.95 -11.74
C VAL A 190 9.89 -27.58 -12.32
N SER A 191 9.94 -26.56 -11.47
CA SER A 191 10.34 -25.18 -11.82
C SER A 191 11.85 -24.98 -11.63
N GLY A 192 12.45 -25.54 -10.57
CA GLY A 192 13.84 -25.38 -10.22
C GLY A 192 14.32 -26.40 -9.19
N VAL A 193 15.61 -26.35 -8.89
CA VAL A 193 16.26 -27.10 -7.80
C VAL A 193 17.19 -26.15 -7.09
N LEU A 194 16.93 -25.87 -5.80
CA LEU A 194 17.77 -25.05 -4.93
C LEU A 194 18.65 -25.89 -4.04
N GLY A 195 19.65 -25.25 -3.41
CA GLY A 195 20.62 -25.91 -2.52
C GLY A 195 21.78 -26.63 -3.26
N LEU A 196 21.87 -26.48 -4.59
CA LEU A 196 23.02 -26.89 -5.37
C LEU A 196 24.10 -25.82 -5.51
N ASP A 197 23.81 -24.62 -5.00
CA ASP A 197 24.67 -23.43 -4.97
C ASP A 197 24.58 -22.73 -3.62
N THR A 198 25.70 -22.25 -3.12
CA THR A 198 25.84 -21.38 -1.95
C THR A 198 26.81 -20.23 -2.24
N VAL A 199 27.16 -20.01 -3.50
CA VAL A 199 28.07 -18.93 -3.91
C VAL A 199 27.33 -17.59 -3.85
N ASN A 200 26.16 -17.55 -4.45
CA ASN A 200 25.30 -16.38 -4.54
C ASN A 200 24.17 -16.51 -3.52
N VAL A 201 24.19 -15.65 -2.54
CA VAL A 201 23.21 -15.59 -1.45
C VAL A 201 22.80 -14.13 -1.27
N PRO A 202 21.61 -13.84 -0.77
CA PRO A 202 21.22 -12.48 -0.44
C PRO A 202 22.22 -11.79 0.49
N ASP A 203 22.51 -10.55 0.22
CA ASP A 203 23.36 -9.69 1.04
C ASP A 203 22.51 -8.62 1.74
N SER A 204 22.97 -8.16 2.92
CA SER A 204 22.41 -7.02 3.65
C SER A 204 22.59 -5.74 2.84
N LEU A 205 21.55 -4.89 2.81
CA LEU A 205 21.54 -3.59 2.16
C LEU A 205 21.58 -2.44 3.19
N ALA A 206 21.97 -2.69 4.47
CA ALA A 206 22.15 -1.67 5.49
C ALA A 206 23.54 -1.01 5.37
N ILE A 207 23.55 0.31 5.37
CA ILE A 207 24.78 1.10 5.30
C ILE A 207 24.97 1.91 6.58
N ARG A 208 26.14 1.74 7.21
CA ARG A 208 26.56 2.58 8.34
C ARG A 208 27.31 3.81 7.82
N PRO A 209 26.95 5.03 8.26
CA PRO A 209 27.78 6.20 7.98
C PRO A 209 29.16 6.02 8.62
N GLY A 210 30.19 6.60 8.02
CA GLY A 210 31.52 6.70 8.64
C GLY A 210 31.44 7.45 10.00
N ALA A 211 32.52 7.33 10.82
CA ALA A 211 32.55 7.91 12.16
C ALA A 211 32.01 9.36 12.23
N PRO A 212 31.47 9.79 13.41
CA PRO A 212 30.75 11.06 13.55
C PRO A 212 31.56 12.24 12.97
N ARG A 213 30.99 12.93 11.99
CA ARG A 213 31.58 14.16 11.44
C ARG A 213 31.42 15.25 12.46
N GLY A 214 32.53 15.67 13.09
CA GLY A 214 32.54 16.73 14.08
C GLY A 214 31.74 17.95 13.59
N ARG A 215 30.70 18.29 14.36
CA ARG A 215 29.82 19.46 14.23
C ARG A 215 29.54 19.95 12.81
N ILE A 216 28.62 19.37 12.15
CA ILE A 216 27.83 20.07 11.13
C ILE A 216 27.09 21.16 11.89
N ARG A 217 27.32 22.40 11.44
CA ARG A 217 26.71 23.62 11.98
C ARG A 217 25.23 23.38 12.17
N ALA A 218 24.78 23.36 13.42
CA ALA A 218 23.37 23.21 13.73
C ALA A 218 22.58 24.11 12.78
N MET A 219 21.79 23.51 11.89
CA MET A 219 20.69 24.25 11.27
C MET A 219 19.82 24.67 12.44
N THR A 220 19.88 25.96 12.75
CA THR A 220 19.11 26.51 13.87
C THR A 220 17.67 26.09 13.67
N SER A 221 17.02 25.67 14.74
CA SER A 221 15.62 25.28 14.87
C SER A 221 14.57 26.18 14.18
N ALA A 222 15.00 27.25 13.52
CA ALA A 222 14.23 28.14 12.70
C ALA A 222 13.89 27.59 11.30
N SER A 223 14.69 26.69 10.69
CA SER A 223 14.39 26.13 9.36
C SER A 223 13.49 24.90 9.46
N ALA A 224 13.64 24.06 10.48
CA ALA A 224 12.69 22.96 10.75
C ALA A 224 11.34 23.50 11.24
N ALA A 225 11.32 24.62 11.98
CA ALA A 225 10.09 25.28 12.41
C ALA A 225 9.33 26.01 11.29
N SER A 226 9.94 26.22 10.13
CA SER A 226 9.25 26.84 8.99
C SER A 226 8.46 25.83 8.15
N ALA A 227 8.74 24.54 8.25
CA ALA A 227 7.94 23.47 7.62
C ALA A 227 6.77 23.01 8.52
N VAL A 228 6.88 23.24 9.84
CA VAL A 228 5.78 22.97 10.78
C VAL A 228 5.07 24.27 11.05
N GLY A 229 3.91 24.49 10.43
CA GLY A 229 2.99 25.58 10.78
C GLY A 229 2.65 25.54 12.27
N PRO A 230 2.27 26.69 12.91
CA PRO A 230 2.12 26.78 14.35
C PRO A 230 1.21 25.69 14.89
N SER A 231 1.79 24.82 15.72
CA SER A 231 1.08 23.81 16.50
C SER A 231 -0.05 24.51 17.27
N VAL A 232 -1.28 24.16 16.92
CA VAL A 232 -2.42 24.44 17.80
C VAL A 232 -2.34 23.44 18.95
N ALA A 233 -1.60 23.81 19.99
CA ALA A 233 -1.52 23.05 21.21
C ALA A 233 -2.90 23.01 21.88
N GLY A 234 -3.65 21.92 21.59
CA GLY A 234 -4.69 21.43 22.49
C GLY A 234 -4.02 20.44 23.46
N PRO A 235 -4.48 20.33 24.71
CA PRO A 235 -3.94 19.38 25.66
C PRO A 235 -4.45 17.96 25.31
N SER A 236 -3.84 17.30 24.36
CA SER A 236 -3.92 15.86 24.19
C SER A 236 -2.52 15.34 24.38
N ALA A 237 -2.34 14.35 25.24
CA ALA A 237 -1.05 13.68 25.40
C ALA A 237 -0.61 13.24 23.99
N ALA A 238 0.59 13.65 23.58
CA ALA A 238 1.12 13.28 22.25
C ALA A 238 1.22 11.75 22.21
N VAL A 239 0.47 11.14 21.31
CA VAL A 239 0.50 9.71 21.02
C VAL A 239 1.53 9.51 19.92
N GLY A 240 2.37 8.46 19.98
CA GLY A 240 3.43 8.17 19.03
C GLY A 240 4.81 8.02 19.67
N PRO A 241 5.86 7.70 18.90
CA PRO A 241 7.21 7.45 19.41
C PRO A 241 7.78 8.71 20.08
N ARG A 242 8.52 8.51 21.19
CA ARG A 242 9.14 9.60 21.96
C ARG A 242 10.57 9.24 22.30
N PRO A 243 11.54 9.77 21.55
CA PRO A 243 12.94 9.46 21.77
C PRO A 243 13.41 9.94 23.15
N CYS A 244 14.24 9.15 23.80
CA CYS A 244 14.97 9.59 24.98
C CYS A 244 16.08 10.58 24.60
N GLN A 245 16.65 11.26 25.60
CA GLN A 245 17.70 12.26 25.36
C GLN A 245 18.94 11.68 24.64
N ALA A 246 19.27 10.40 24.90
CA ALA A 246 20.42 9.76 24.26
C ALA A 246 20.20 9.57 22.75
N ALA A 247 19.02 9.13 22.33
CA ALA A 247 18.67 9.02 20.92
C ALA A 247 18.65 10.38 20.21
N MET A 248 18.07 11.40 20.84
CA MET A 248 18.09 12.76 20.29
C MET A 248 19.51 13.32 20.15
N GLN A 249 20.40 13.02 21.10
CA GLN A 249 21.79 13.46 21.03
C GLN A 249 22.53 12.75 19.90
N ALA A 250 22.33 11.44 19.75
CA ALA A 250 22.93 10.67 18.66
C ALA A 250 22.45 11.18 17.29
N ALA A 251 21.16 11.45 17.14
CA ALA A 251 20.63 12.05 15.91
C ALA A 251 21.34 13.37 15.55
N LEU A 252 21.61 14.21 16.54
CA LEU A 252 22.37 15.45 16.33
C LEU A 252 23.85 15.20 15.98
N ASP A 253 24.47 14.18 16.60
CA ASP A 253 25.91 13.88 16.43
C ASP A 253 26.18 13.25 15.04
N TYR A 254 25.25 12.43 14.54
CA TYR A 254 25.34 11.77 13.23
C TYR A 254 24.69 12.58 12.10
N GLY A 255 23.78 13.51 12.41
CA GLY A 255 22.97 14.21 11.41
C GLY A 255 21.75 13.38 10.96
N SER A 256 21.44 12.30 11.66
CA SER A 256 20.35 11.38 11.39
C SER A 256 19.02 11.85 11.99
N TYR A 257 17.95 11.12 11.72
CA TYR A 257 16.61 11.40 12.21
C TYR A 257 16.15 10.35 13.24
N THR A 258 15.44 10.81 14.25
CA THR A 258 14.72 9.95 15.19
C THR A 258 13.38 9.52 14.60
N ALA A 259 12.79 8.42 15.09
CA ALA A 259 11.54 7.88 14.55
C ALA A 259 10.37 8.88 14.54
N ASP A 260 10.26 9.75 15.54
CA ASP A 260 9.25 10.82 15.59
C ASP A 260 9.47 11.91 14.52
N GLN A 261 10.73 12.20 14.17
CA GLN A 261 11.07 13.14 13.11
C GLN A 261 10.75 12.56 11.73
N LEU A 262 11.09 11.28 11.48
CA LEU A 262 10.70 10.56 10.26
C LEU A 262 9.18 10.43 10.14
N ALA A 263 8.50 10.06 11.22
CA ALA A 263 7.04 10.01 11.24
C ALA A 263 6.38 11.37 10.96
N ALA A 264 7.01 12.46 11.38
CA ALA A 264 6.54 13.81 11.06
C ALA A 264 6.80 14.17 9.60
N HIS A 265 7.97 13.82 9.06
CA HIS A 265 8.37 14.07 7.68
C HIS A 265 7.42 13.37 6.70
N TYR A 266 7.16 12.09 6.90
CA TYR A 266 6.31 11.26 6.05
C TYR A 266 4.81 11.29 6.43
N GLY A 267 4.40 12.23 7.28
CA GLY A 267 2.99 12.45 7.61
C GLY A 267 2.33 11.34 8.43
N MET A 268 3.07 10.53 9.17
CA MET A 268 2.51 9.48 10.03
C MET A 268 1.98 10.04 11.36
N SER A 269 2.60 11.09 11.91
CA SER A 269 2.25 11.67 13.22
C SER A 269 0.76 12.03 13.38
N PRO A 270 0.04 12.57 12.37
CA PRO A 270 -1.39 12.79 12.47
C PRO A 270 -2.23 11.53 12.59
N LEU A 271 -1.77 10.36 12.06
CA LEU A 271 -2.45 9.07 12.22
C LEU A 271 -2.39 8.63 13.68
N TYR A 272 -1.26 8.83 14.36
CA TYR A 272 -1.14 8.55 15.79
C TYR A 272 -2.15 9.34 16.63
N GLY A 273 -2.41 10.61 16.25
CA GLY A 273 -3.44 11.45 16.86
C GLY A 273 -4.87 10.91 16.67
N LEU A 274 -5.09 9.99 15.74
CA LEU A 274 -6.34 9.26 15.51
C LEU A 274 -6.34 7.88 16.19
N ASN A 275 -5.30 7.58 16.97
CA ASN A 275 -5.05 6.27 17.58
C ASN A 275 -4.89 5.15 16.53
N ASP A 276 -4.29 5.51 15.40
CA ASP A 276 -3.86 4.58 14.34
C ASP A 276 -2.36 4.37 14.49
N LEU A 277 -1.97 3.26 15.10
CA LEU A 277 -0.61 2.92 15.53
C LEU A 277 -0.14 1.58 14.95
N GLY A 278 -0.90 0.98 14.02
CA GLY A 278 -0.63 -0.34 13.48
C GLY A 278 -1.19 -1.50 14.33
N GLN A 279 -2.09 -1.21 15.26
CA GLN A 279 -2.63 -2.20 16.20
C GLN A 279 -3.32 -3.37 15.50
N GLN A 280 -3.08 -4.58 16.03
CA GLN A 280 -3.59 -5.86 15.52
C GLN A 280 -3.04 -6.27 14.15
N ILE A 281 -2.09 -5.53 13.60
CA ILE A 281 -1.38 -5.91 12.39
C ILE A 281 -0.11 -6.65 12.77
N HIS A 282 0.14 -7.75 12.09
CA HIS A 282 1.39 -8.49 12.13
C HIS A 282 2.21 -8.13 10.90
N VAL A 283 3.49 -7.89 11.09
CA VAL A 283 4.45 -7.64 10.01
C VAL A 283 5.57 -8.66 10.12
N ALA A 284 5.76 -9.46 9.07
CA ALA A 284 6.88 -10.37 8.97
C ALA A 284 8.12 -9.61 8.49
N LEU A 285 9.23 -9.77 9.18
CA LEU A 285 10.56 -9.38 8.74
C LEU A 285 11.35 -10.62 8.32
N VAL A 286 12.01 -10.53 7.18
CA VAL A 286 12.86 -11.59 6.63
C VAL A 286 14.30 -11.29 6.99
N GLU A 287 14.93 -12.17 7.80
CA GLU A 287 16.25 -11.89 8.39
C GLU A 287 17.20 -13.09 8.23
N PHE A 288 18.32 -12.86 7.53
CA PHE A 288 19.37 -13.86 7.36
C PHE A 288 20.54 -13.67 8.31
N GLU A 289 20.41 -12.76 9.26
CA GLU A 289 21.35 -12.57 10.36
C GLU A 289 20.62 -12.44 11.71
N PRO A 290 21.32 -12.71 12.82
CA PRO A 290 20.76 -12.46 14.15
C PRO A 290 20.78 -10.98 14.48
N ASP A 291 19.92 -10.57 15.41
CA ASP A 291 19.96 -9.32 16.12
C ASP A 291 20.33 -9.52 17.60
N SER A 292 20.43 -8.41 18.33
CA SER A 292 20.61 -8.40 19.79
C SER A 292 19.28 -8.04 20.47
N PRO A 293 18.55 -9.01 21.09
CA PRO A 293 17.33 -8.71 21.80
C PRO A 293 17.47 -7.70 22.95
N SER A 294 18.68 -7.56 23.49
CA SER A 294 18.97 -6.53 24.50
C SER A 294 19.02 -5.13 23.91
N ASP A 295 19.50 -5.00 22.67
CA ASP A 295 19.56 -3.71 21.97
C ASP A 295 18.16 -3.29 21.52
N ILE A 296 17.39 -4.20 20.97
CA ILE A 296 15.97 -3.97 20.66
C ILE A 296 15.20 -3.53 21.91
N SER A 297 15.42 -4.22 23.05
CA SER A 297 14.79 -3.85 24.33
C SER A 297 15.20 -2.45 24.81
N ALA A 298 16.46 -2.05 24.59
CA ALA A 298 16.95 -0.71 24.93
C ALA A 298 16.30 0.37 24.04
N TYR A 299 16.17 0.11 22.74
CA TYR A 299 15.46 0.98 21.81
C TYR A 299 14.00 1.18 22.22
N LEU A 300 13.24 0.08 22.38
CA LEU A 300 11.84 0.12 22.79
C LEU A 300 11.64 0.88 24.11
N SER A 301 12.53 0.64 25.09
CA SER A 301 12.50 1.34 26.37
C SER A 301 12.73 2.84 26.23
N CYS A 302 13.70 3.24 25.37
CA CYS A 302 14.00 4.65 25.11
C CYS A 302 12.82 5.40 24.50
N TYR A 303 12.15 4.80 23.54
CA TYR A 303 10.99 5.38 22.86
C TYR A 303 9.66 5.15 23.60
N GLN A 304 9.68 4.45 24.75
CA GLN A 304 8.50 4.08 25.55
C GLN A 304 7.47 3.27 24.74
N LEU A 305 7.95 2.36 23.88
CA LEU A 305 7.15 1.50 23.03
C LEU A 305 6.80 0.19 23.74
N HIS A 306 5.66 -0.37 23.36
CA HIS A 306 5.17 -1.68 23.83
C HIS A 306 5.03 -2.69 22.69
N THR A 307 5.73 -2.46 21.59
CA THR A 307 5.76 -3.31 20.41
C THR A 307 6.14 -4.73 20.77
N THR A 308 5.37 -5.70 20.30
CA THR A 308 5.65 -7.11 20.50
C THR A 308 6.56 -7.61 19.38
N VAL A 309 7.71 -8.19 19.74
CA VAL A 309 8.65 -8.80 18.79
C VAL A 309 8.72 -10.29 19.06
N ASN A 310 8.36 -11.09 18.08
CA ASN A 310 8.41 -12.55 18.11
C ASN A 310 9.53 -13.05 17.19
N TYR A 311 10.25 -14.08 17.60
CA TYR A 311 11.30 -14.69 16.80
C TYR A 311 10.89 -16.07 16.32
N ILE A 312 10.96 -16.31 15.02
CA ILE A 312 10.54 -17.54 14.35
C ILE A 312 11.72 -18.09 13.58
N LYS A 313 12.25 -19.23 14.02
CA LYS A 313 13.40 -19.86 13.37
C LYS A 313 12.95 -20.79 12.25
N VAL A 314 13.51 -20.58 11.06
CA VAL A 314 13.39 -21.45 9.91
C VAL A 314 14.76 -22.12 9.70
N ASP A 315 14.79 -23.43 9.50
CA ASP A 315 15.99 -24.24 9.26
C ASP A 315 17.16 -24.03 10.22
N GLY A 316 16.81 -23.77 11.50
CA GLY A 316 17.78 -23.57 12.57
C GLY A 316 18.05 -22.10 12.90
N GLY A 317 17.60 -21.19 12.06
CA GLY A 317 17.69 -19.73 12.26
C GLY A 317 19.01 -19.15 11.75
N ALA A 318 19.13 -17.83 11.84
CA ALA A 318 20.22 -17.02 11.29
C ALA A 318 21.53 -17.05 12.10
N GLY A 319 21.65 -17.91 13.09
CA GLY A 319 22.84 -18.00 13.92
C GLY A 319 22.74 -17.25 15.25
N SER A 320 23.84 -16.65 15.69
CA SER A 320 23.91 -15.91 16.95
C SER A 320 24.93 -14.78 16.85
N GLY A 321 24.70 -13.67 17.53
CA GLY A 321 25.55 -12.47 17.53
C GLY A 321 24.70 -11.21 17.37
N ALA A 322 25.37 -10.09 17.09
CA ALA A 322 24.68 -8.83 16.84
C ALA A 322 24.37 -8.61 15.33
N GLY A 323 24.84 -9.50 14.47
CA GLY A 323 24.70 -9.33 13.03
C GLY A 323 25.52 -8.17 12.45
N SER A 324 25.16 -7.71 11.26
CA SER A 324 25.71 -6.50 10.63
C SER A 324 24.96 -5.22 11.05
N GLY A 325 23.76 -5.37 11.58
CA GLY A 325 22.83 -4.31 11.96
C GLY A 325 21.58 -4.25 11.09
N GLU A 326 21.47 -5.13 10.08
CA GLU A 326 20.30 -5.22 9.21
C GLU A 326 19.04 -5.52 10.00
N ALA A 327 19.04 -6.65 10.72
CA ALA A 327 17.90 -7.04 11.53
C ALA A 327 17.58 -6.01 12.63
N ALA A 328 18.58 -5.27 13.13
CA ALA A 328 18.34 -4.22 14.11
C ALA A 328 17.60 -3.03 13.50
N ILE A 329 18.02 -2.55 12.31
CA ILE A 329 17.36 -1.41 11.66
C ILE A 329 15.92 -1.76 11.28
N ASP A 330 15.69 -2.94 10.72
CA ASP A 330 14.35 -3.38 10.30
C ASP A 330 13.38 -3.43 11.47
N ILE A 331 13.81 -4.03 12.60
CA ILE A 331 12.97 -4.15 13.80
C ILE A 331 12.72 -2.78 14.44
N GLU A 332 13.77 -1.95 14.59
CA GLU A 332 13.68 -0.68 15.30
C GLU A 332 12.91 0.37 14.51
N ASP A 333 13.11 0.45 13.20
CA ASP A 333 12.36 1.37 12.34
C ASP A 333 10.87 1.02 12.32
N LEU A 334 10.55 -0.25 12.13
CA LEU A 334 9.16 -0.68 12.14
C LEU A 334 8.50 -0.42 13.49
N ALA A 335 9.19 -0.73 14.61
CA ALA A 335 8.68 -0.47 15.96
C ALA A 335 8.51 1.04 16.24
N GLY A 336 9.45 1.85 15.76
CA GLY A 336 9.41 3.30 15.93
C GLY A 336 8.31 3.97 15.12
N LEU A 337 8.04 3.49 13.91
CA LEU A 337 7.11 4.12 12.96
C LEU A 337 5.69 3.55 13.02
N ALA A 338 5.50 2.32 13.49
CA ALA A 338 4.20 1.70 13.73
C ALA A 338 4.16 1.09 15.15
N PRO A 339 3.99 1.90 16.20
CA PRO A 339 4.29 1.55 17.59
C PRO A 339 3.51 0.37 18.18
N ASP A 340 2.33 0.05 17.66
CA ASP A 340 1.45 -1.00 18.20
C ASP A 340 1.34 -2.22 17.25
N VAL A 341 2.24 -2.35 16.25
CA VAL A 341 2.31 -3.58 15.44
C VAL A 341 2.84 -4.75 16.26
N THR A 342 2.58 -5.95 15.79
CA THR A 342 3.34 -7.14 16.18
C THR A 342 4.36 -7.43 15.10
N ILE A 343 5.63 -7.51 15.48
CA ILE A 343 6.73 -7.83 14.58
C ILE A 343 7.04 -9.31 14.71
N ASP A 344 6.90 -10.05 13.63
CA ASP A 344 7.24 -11.46 13.54
C ASP A 344 8.55 -11.59 12.74
N VAL A 345 9.69 -11.68 13.47
CA VAL A 345 11.04 -11.77 12.90
C VAL A 345 11.29 -13.23 12.50
N TYR A 346 11.24 -13.51 11.23
CA TYR A 346 11.64 -14.79 10.69
C TYR A 346 13.16 -14.80 10.52
N GLN A 347 13.79 -15.90 10.88
CA GLN A 347 15.25 -16.03 10.84
C GLN A 347 15.65 -17.34 10.20
N ALA A 348 16.38 -17.28 9.09
CA ALA A 348 16.94 -18.44 8.38
C ALA A 348 18.43 -18.25 8.07
N PRO A 349 19.19 -19.34 7.74
CA PRO A 349 20.46 -19.17 7.06
C PRO A 349 20.26 -18.50 5.69
N ASN A 350 21.14 -17.58 5.29
CA ASN A 350 21.02 -16.89 3.99
C ASN A 350 21.12 -17.80 2.75
N THR A 351 21.42 -19.07 2.93
CA THR A 351 21.36 -20.10 1.89
C THR A 351 19.94 -20.66 1.68
N ASP A 352 19.02 -20.36 2.60
CA ASP A 352 17.68 -20.97 2.68
C ASP A 352 16.58 -19.91 2.56
N ALA A 353 16.84 -18.85 1.76
CA ALA A 353 15.92 -17.72 1.56
C ALA A 353 14.53 -18.14 1.09
N TYR A 354 14.45 -19.09 0.16
CA TYR A 354 13.18 -19.63 -0.31
C TYR A 354 12.32 -20.22 0.82
N ASP A 355 12.93 -20.95 1.74
CA ASP A 355 12.25 -21.63 2.84
C ASP A 355 11.69 -20.63 3.83
N GLU A 356 12.37 -19.51 4.02
CA GLU A 356 11.90 -18.42 4.87
C GLU A 356 10.68 -17.72 4.25
N TYR A 357 10.75 -17.33 2.98
CA TYR A 357 9.57 -16.78 2.29
C TYR A 357 8.40 -17.77 2.28
N GLN A 358 8.67 -19.07 2.08
CA GLN A 358 7.63 -20.10 2.12
C GLN A 358 7.01 -20.21 3.52
N ALA A 359 7.82 -20.15 4.59
CA ALA A 359 7.34 -20.22 5.97
C ALA A 359 6.39 -19.06 6.29
N ILE A 360 6.68 -17.84 5.79
CA ILE A 360 5.86 -16.65 5.95
C ILE A 360 4.57 -16.76 5.11
N ILE A 361 4.71 -17.02 3.82
CA ILE A 361 3.59 -16.92 2.85
C ILE A 361 2.63 -18.10 2.97
N ASP A 362 3.14 -19.33 3.22
CA ASP A 362 2.32 -20.52 3.44
C ASP A 362 1.94 -20.72 4.91
N ALA A 363 2.11 -19.73 5.79
CA ALA A 363 1.67 -19.80 7.18
C ALA A 363 0.17 -20.06 7.30
N LYS A 364 -0.28 -20.66 8.42
CA LYS A 364 -1.73 -20.86 8.68
C LYS A 364 -2.49 -19.55 8.80
N LYS A 365 -1.83 -18.55 9.30
CA LYS A 365 -2.26 -17.16 9.38
C LYS A 365 -1.07 -16.35 8.87
N PRO A 366 -1.00 -16.10 7.58
CA PRO A 366 0.10 -15.33 7.01
C PRO A 366 -0.03 -13.87 7.45
N ASP A 367 1.11 -13.25 7.71
CA ASP A 367 1.19 -11.86 8.05
C ASP A 367 0.78 -11.01 6.85
N PRO A 368 -0.05 -9.98 7.03
CA PRO A 368 -0.55 -9.18 5.90
C PRO A 368 0.54 -8.36 5.22
N VAL A 369 1.61 -8.03 5.94
CA VAL A 369 2.74 -7.24 5.46
C VAL A 369 4.02 -8.04 5.67
N VAL A 370 4.87 -8.07 4.66
CA VAL A 370 6.19 -8.72 4.66
C VAL A 370 7.21 -7.69 4.20
N SER A 371 8.28 -7.50 4.95
CA SER A 371 9.39 -6.63 4.56
C SER A 371 10.69 -7.44 4.49
N THR A 372 11.50 -7.16 3.48
CA THR A 372 12.83 -7.71 3.34
C THR A 372 13.81 -6.63 2.91
N SER A 373 14.89 -6.55 3.63
CA SER A 373 16.01 -5.65 3.36
C SER A 373 17.21 -6.40 2.78
N TRP A 374 16.96 -7.62 2.31
CA TRP A 374 17.94 -8.50 1.72
C TRP A 374 17.72 -8.62 0.22
N GLY A 375 18.77 -8.44 -0.55
CA GLY A 375 18.71 -8.49 -1.99
C GLY A 375 19.95 -9.09 -2.65
N LEU A 376 19.83 -9.38 -3.93
CA LEU A 376 20.92 -9.79 -4.78
C LEU A 376 20.67 -9.29 -6.20
N CYS A 377 21.70 -8.77 -6.85
CA CYS A 377 21.63 -8.40 -8.26
C CYS A 377 21.06 -9.53 -9.12
N GLU A 378 20.05 -9.23 -9.96
CA GLU A 378 19.38 -10.22 -10.84
C GLU A 378 20.36 -11.05 -11.69
N LEU A 379 21.48 -10.46 -12.16
CA LEU A 379 22.44 -11.16 -13.02
C LEU A 379 23.24 -12.24 -12.28
N TYR A 380 23.27 -12.18 -10.94
CA TYR A 380 23.95 -13.17 -10.09
C TYR A 380 22.98 -14.10 -9.37
N SER A 381 21.71 -13.75 -9.27
CA SER A 381 20.69 -14.61 -8.65
C SER A 381 20.52 -15.93 -9.39
N ASP A 382 20.33 -17.02 -8.65
CA ASP A 382 20.02 -18.32 -9.28
C ASP A 382 18.68 -18.23 -10.01
N PRO A 383 18.62 -18.52 -11.32
CA PRO A 383 17.35 -18.51 -12.06
C PRO A 383 16.28 -19.45 -11.49
N SER A 384 16.69 -20.50 -10.73
CA SER A 384 15.74 -21.37 -10.02
C SER A 384 15.14 -20.64 -8.83
N LEU A 385 15.94 -19.89 -8.06
CA LEU A 385 15.50 -19.08 -6.92
C LEU A 385 14.48 -18.04 -7.38
N ILE A 386 14.88 -17.19 -8.33
CA ILE A 386 14.00 -16.17 -8.93
C ILE A 386 12.65 -16.76 -9.35
N THR A 387 12.67 -17.92 -10.04
CA THR A 387 11.43 -18.56 -10.53
C THR A 387 10.58 -19.14 -9.42
N MET A 388 11.20 -19.70 -8.38
CA MET A 388 10.48 -20.33 -7.27
C MET A 388 9.91 -19.28 -6.33
N GLU A 389 10.67 -18.24 -6.00
CA GLU A 389 10.20 -17.07 -5.24
C GLU A 389 9.05 -16.35 -5.94
N HIS A 390 9.13 -16.20 -7.27
CA HIS A 390 8.03 -15.63 -8.04
C HIS A 390 6.69 -16.34 -7.77
N SER A 391 6.71 -17.67 -7.70
CA SER A 391 5.49 -18.43 -7.41
C SER A 391 4.98 -18.21 -5.98
N LEU A 392 5.88 -17.96 -5.02
CA LEU A 392 5.49 -17.56 -3.66
C LEU A 392 4.91 -16.13 -3.63
N PHE A 393 5.49 -15.20 -4.36
CA PHE A 393 4.95 -13.83 -4.44
C PHE A 393 3.63 -13.74 -5.21
N GLU A 394 3.41 -14.62 -6.20
CA GLU A 394 2.08 -14.84 -6.80
C GLU A 394 1.07 -15.35 -5.75
N GLN A 395 1.50 -16.24 -4.87
CA GLN A 395 0.66 -16.73 -3.76
C GLN A 395 0.36 -15.61 -2.77
N ALA A 396 1.36 -14.84 -2.36
CA ALA A 396 1.20 -13.69 -1.47
C ALA A 396 0.18 -12.68 -2.04
N ALA A 397 0.34 -12.30 -3.30
CA ALA A 397 -0.61 -11.42 -3.99
C ALA A 397 -2.03 -12.01 -4.06
N ALA A 398 -2.15 -13.33 -4.34
CA ALA A 398 -3.43 -14.02 -4.36
C ALA A 398 -4.10 -14.09 -2.97
N GLN A 399 -3.34 -14.02 -1.88
CA GLN A 399 -3.77 -14.00 -0.48
C GLN A 399 -3.99 -12.59 0.06
N GLY A 400 -3.58 -11.56 -0.67
CA GLY A 400 -3.73 -10.15 -0.26
C GLY A 400 -2.61 -9.66 0.65
N GLN A 401 -1.48 -10.36 0.69
CA GLN A 401 -0.29 -9.91 1.41
C GLN A 401 0.43 -8.82 0.62
N THR A 402 0.99 -7.84 1.31
CA THR A 402 1.92 -6.85 0.78
C THR A 402 3.34 -7.36 1.03
N VAL A 403 4.14 -7.45 -0.02
CA VAL A 403 5.59 -7.76 0.09
C VAL A 403 6.35 -6.54 -0.37
N LEU A 404 7.25 -6.04 0.49
CA LEU A 404 8.13 -4.90 0.23
C LEU A 404 9.58 -5.38 0.26
N ALA A 405 10.38 -4.89 -0.66
CA ALA A 405 11.80 -5.24 -0.73
C ALA A 405 12.65 -4.01 -1.04
N ALA A 406 13.76 -3.87 -0.33
CA ALA A 406 14.78 -2.88 -0.62
C ALA A 406 15.32 -3.07 -2.05
N ALA A 407 15.45 -1.97 -2.80
CA ALA A 407 15.77 -2.02 -4.24
C ALA A 407 17.26 -2.05 -4.57
N GLY A 408 18.13 -1.98 -3.56
CA GLY A 408 19.57 -1.98 -3.70
C GLY A 408 20.22 -0.62 -3.39
N ASP A 409 21.51 -0.65 -3.13
CA ASP A 409 22.29 0.50 -2.65
C ASP A 409 23.46 0.88 -3.59
N SER A 410 23.46 0.31 -4.79
CA SER A 410 24.47 0.58 -5.81
C SER A 410 23.90 1.25 -7.07
N GLY A 411 22.81 2.00 -6.89
CA GLY A 411 22.15 2.74 -7.96
C GLY A 411 21.69 1.85 -9.10
N SER A 412 21.76 2.35 -10.32
CA SER A 412 21.38 1.60 -11.54
C SER A 412 22.32 0.45 -11.89
N THR A 413 23.37 0.22 -11.10
CA THR A 413 24.39 -0.82 -11.31
C THR A 413 24.49 -1.76 -10.13
N ASP A 414 23.38 -2.36 -9.74
CA ASP A 414 23.25 -3.17 -8.53
C ASP A 414 24.27 -4.32 -8.39
N CYS A 415 24.89 -4.77 -9.49
CA CYS A 415 25.96 -5.77 -9.45
C CYS A 415 27.34 -5.26 -9.00
N LEU A 416 27.52 -3.98 -8.70
CA LEU A 416 28.82 -3.40 -8.32
C LEU A 416 29.47 -4.13 -7.14
N GLY A 417 28.68 -4.45 -6.11
CA GLY A 417 29.17 -5.17 -4.93
C GLY A 417 29.65 -6.59 -5.21
N ALA A 418 29.19 -7.23 -6.26
CA ALA A 418 29.56 -8.60 -6.59
C ALA A 418 30.94 -8.75 -7.26
N GLY A 419 31.57 -7.65 -7.70
CA GLY A 419 32.95 -7.64 -8.22
C GLY A 419 33.18 -8.49 -9.47
N GLY A 420 32.17 -8.68 -10.29
CA GLY A 420 32.20 -9.52 -11.51
C GLY A 420 32.53 -8.75 -12.79
N ALA A 421 32.42 -9.43 -13.94
CA ALA A 421 32.59 -8.80 -15.24
C ALA A 421 31.47 -7.82 -15.59
N ASP A 422 30.31 -8.07 -15.00
CA ASP A 422 29.07 -7.32 -15.24
C ASP A 422 28.79 -6.31 -14.11
N ALA A 423 29.77 -6.09 -13.22
CA ALA A 423 29.64 -5.18 -12.08
C ALA A 423 29.20 -3.77 -12.51
N ALA A 424 29.66 -3.28 -13.65
CA ALA A 424 29.31 -1.99 -14.20
C ALA A 424 28.13 -2.04 -15.21
N SER A 425 27.42 -3.16 -15.30
CA SER A 425 26.22 -3.28 -16.13
C SER A 425 25.01 -2.75 -15.42
N LEU A 426 24.09 -2.14 -16.20
CA LEU A 426 22.79 -1.75 -15.68
C LEU A 426 22.05 -3.00 -15.21
N ALA A 427 21.66 -3.02 -13.95
CA ALA A 427 21.01 -4.15 -13.30
C ALA A 427 20.21 -3.67 -12.08
N VAL A 428 19.26 -4.48 -11.67
CA VAL A 428 18.40 -4.24 -10.49
C VAL A 428 18.49 -5.42 -9.54
N ALA A 429 18.08 -5.22 -8.30
CA ALA A 429 18.04 -6.25 -7.27
C ALA A 429 16.79 -7.15 -7.38
N ASP A 430 16.93 -8.41 -7.07
CA ASP A 430 15.90 -9.38 -6.73
C ASP A 430 15.87 -9.53 -5.19
N PRO A 431 14.71 -9.53 -4.50
CA PRO A 431 13.36 -9.66 -5.03
C PRO A 431 12.63 -8.34 -5.36
N ALA A 432 13.24 -7.16 -5.23
CA ALA A 432 12.60 -5.88 -5.53
C ALA A 432 12.09 -5.77 -6.98
N SER A 433 12.75 -6.47 -7.90
CA SER A 433 12.34 -6.52 -9.32
C SER A 433 11.15 -7.43 -9.60
N GLN A 434 10.72 -8.26 -8.66
CA GLN A 434 9.62 -9.20 -8.84
C GLN A 434 8.29 -8.47 -9.11
N PRO A 435 7.44 -8.95 -10.05
CA PRO A 435 6.19 -8.27 -10.41
C PRO A 435 5.16 -8.11 -9.29
N TYR A 436 5.23 -8.91 -8.24
CA TYR A 436 4.27 -8.90 -7.12
C TYR A 436 4.89 -8.38 -5.81
N VAL A 437 6.07 -7.80 -5.89
CA VAL A 437 6.80 -7.16 -4.80
C VAL A 437 6.85 -5.64 -5.05
N VAL A 438 6.70 -4.85 -3.99
CA VAL A 438 6.93 -3.40 -4.02
C VAL A 438 8.43 -3.18 -3.86
N GLY A 439 9.09 -2.78 -4.92
CA GLY A 439 10.50 -2.37 -4.86
C GLY A 439 10.59 -0.96 -4.24
N VAL A 440 11.36 -0.84 -3.16
CA VAL A 440 11.52 0.40 -2.39
C VAL A 440 12.92 0.97 -2.61
N GLY A 441 13.00 2.09 -3.31
CA GLY A 441 14.23 2.82 -3.61
C GLY A 441 14.62 3.83 -2.53
N GLY A 442 15.69 4.56 -2.79
CA GLY A 442 16.31 5.47 -1.84
C GLY A 442 16.20 6.95 -2.20
N THR A 443 15.91 7.78 -1.20
CA THR A 443 15.96 9.25 -1.29
C THR A 443 16.86 9.81 -0.20
N SER A 444 17.15 11.11 -0.26
CA SER A 444 17.84 11.88 0.77
C SER A 444 16.99 13.04 1.23
N VAL A 445 16.64 13.04 2.52
CA VAL A 445 15.89 14.13 3.16
C VAL A 445 16.79 15.26 3.66
N SER A 446 18.10 15.11 3.53
CA SER A 446 19.08 16.16 3.88
C SER A 446 18.95 17.41 2.97
N ALA A 447 18.36 17.23 1.78
CA ALA A 447 18.04 18.30 0.86
C ALA A 447 16.57 18.75 1.01
N THR A 448 16.29 20.02 0.70
CA THR A 448 14.93 20.54 0.62
C THR A 448 14.78 21.29 -0.72
N PRO A 449 13.97 20.78 -1.66
CA PRO A 449 13.18 19.54 -1.60
C PRO A 449 14.04 18.26 -1.56
N GLU A 450 13.42 17.15 -1.14
CA GLU A 450 13.98 15.80 -1.12
C GLU A 450 14.51 15.38 -2.50
N THR A 451 15.62 14.64 -2.55
CA THR A 451 16.30 14.24 -3.78
C THR A 451 16.48 12.72 -3.84
N ALA A 452 16.66 12.14 -5.01
CA ALA A 452 17.16 10.77 -5.11
C ALA A 452 18.48 10.65 -4.33
N TRP A 453 18.64 9.57 -3.56
CA TRP A 453 19.86 9.30 -2.82
C TRP A 453 20.98 8.89 -3.77
N ASN A 454 22.08 9.62 -3.73
CA ASN A 454 23.31 9.32 -4.46
C ASN A 454 24.45 10.15 -3.90
N ASP A 455 25.27 9.54 -3.06
CA ASP A 455 26.40 10.19 -2.43
C ASP A 455 27.60 9.26 -2.21
N ALA A 456 28.51 9.58 -1.32
CA ALA A 456 29.67 8.77 -1.01
C ALA A 456 29.32 7.49 -0.22
N GLY A 457 28.10 7.33 0.27
CA GLY A 457 27.58 6.15 0.97
C GLY A 457 27.00 5.11 0.03
N GLY A 458 26.46 5.51 -1.12
CA GLY A 458 25.79 4.66 -2.09
C GLY A 458 24.79 5.43 -2.94
N ALA A 459 23.88 4.71 -3.58
CA ALA A 459 22.80 5.29 -4.36
C ALA A 459 21.57 4.37 -4.36
N GLY A 460 20.37 4.96 -4.37
CA GLY A 460 19.11 4.20 -4.40
C GLY A 460 19.05 3.29 -5.63
N GLY A 461 18.67 2.02 -5.43
CA GLY A 461 18.59 1.02 -6.50
C GLY A 461 17.45 1.31 -7.47
N GLY A 462 17.75 1.22 -8.78
CA GLY A 462 16.72 1.44 -9.78
C GLY A 462 17.13 1.06 -11.19
N GLY A 463 16.15 0.89 -12.06
CA GLY A 463 16.41 0.54 -13.45
C GLY A 463 15.39 -0.38 -14.09
N VAL A 464 15.87 -1.22 -15.00
CA VAL A 464 15.05 -2.13 -15.81
C VAL A 464 15.47 -3.58 -15.57
N SER A 465 14.52 -4.41 -15.17
CA SER A 465 14.74 -5.84 -14.97
C SER A 465 15.19 -6.53 -16.25
N SER A 466 16.20 -7.37 -16.14
CA SER A 466 16.65 -8.26 -17.20
C SER A 466 15.81 -9.54 -17.31
N VAL A 467 15.06 -9.87 -16.26
CA VAL A 467 14.28 -11.09 -16.11
C VAL A 467 12.80 -10.85 -16.40
N TRP A 468 12.22 -9.83 -15.79
CA TRP A 468 10.77 -9.66 -15.74
C TRP A 468 10.23 -8.74 -16.81
N CYS A 469 9.10 -9.18 -17.38
CA CYS A 469 8.27 -8.32 -18.23
C CYS A 469 7.43 -7.36 -17.39
N MET A 470 7.16 -6.18 -17.93
CA MET A 470 6.33 -5.17 -17.28
C MET A 470 4.93 -5.72 -17.00
N PRO A 471 4.49 -5.71 -15.73
CA PRO A 471 3.13 -6.09 -15.37
C PRO A 471 2.11 -5.07 -15.89
N SER A 472 0.86 -5.51 -16.03
CA SER A 472 -0.21 -4.68 -16.59
C SER A 472 -0.49 -3.41 -15.80
N TYR A 473 -0.32 -3.42 -14.48
CA TYR A 473 -0.53 -2.27 -13.61
C TYR A 473 0.51 -1.16 -13.85
N GLN A 474 1.74 -1.50 -14.23
CA GLN A 474 2.81 -0.52 -14.50
C GLN A 474 2.70 0.09 -15.91
N TYR A 475 1.94 -0.55 -16.82
CA TYR A 475 1.81 -0.11 -18.21
C TYR A 475 0.72 0.96 -18.38
N MET A 476 1.09 2.21 -18.34
CA MET A 476 0.18 3.36 -18.42
C MET A 476 0.59 4.38 -19.50
N PRO A 477 0.68 3.94 -20.79
CA PRO A 477 1.25 4.79 -21.87
C PRO A 477 0.40 6.01 -22.20
N ASN A 478 -0.88 6.02 -21.81
CA ASN A 478 -1.81 7.11 -22.08
C ASN A 478 -1.89 8.13 -20.94
N ILE A 479 -1.18 7.87 -19.82
CA ILE A 479 -1.13 8.76 -18.67
C ILE A 479 0.26 9.40 -18.66
N PRO A 480 0.41 10.69 -19.06
CA PRO A 480 1.70 11.34 -19.08
C PRO A 480 2.37 11.28 -17.69
N GLY A 481 3.66 10.95 -17.61
CA GLY A 481 4.44 10.88 -16.38
C GLY A 481 4.22 9.62 -15.54
N LEU A 482 3.50 8.60 -16.01
CA LEU A 482 3.41 7.28 -15.33
C LEU A 482 4.19 6.17 -16.07
N MET A 483 4.97 6.51 -17.07
CA MET A 483 5.96 5.64 -17.68
C MET A 483 7.24 6.42 -17.90
N SER A 484 8.36 5.84 -17.49
CA SER A 484 9.66 6.45 -17.74
C SER A 484 9.96 6.52 -19.25
N LYS A 485 10.57 7.60 -19.69
CA LYS A 485 11.10 7.75 -21.06
C LYS A 485 12.21 6.75 -21.40
N TYR A 486 12.78 6.12 -20.39
CA TYR A 486 13.82 5.08 -20.52
C TYR A 486 13.25 3.67 -20.54
N SER A 487 11.92 3.52 -20.60
CA SER A 487 11.26 2.21 -20.69
C SER A 487 11.81 1.40 -21.85
N GLN A 488 12.23 0.16 -21.58
CA GLN A 488 12.77 -0.74 -22.59
C GLN A 488 11.67 -1.64 -23.17
N ALA A 489 11.44 -1.51 -24.47
CA ALA A 489 10.50 -2.35 -25.19
C ALA A 489 11.08 -3.76 -25.41
N ASP A 490 10.27 -4.79 -25.16
CA ASP A 490 10.61 -6.18 -25.42
C ASP A 490 9.43 -6.94 -26.02
N ALA A 491 9.55 -7.26 -27.31
CA ALA A 491 8.51 -8.00 -28.03
C ALA A 491 8.35 -9.46 -27.59
N SER A 492 9.28 -10.01 -26.79
CA SER A 492 9.16 -11.35 -26.22
C SER A 492 8.19 -11.41 -25.04
N CYS A 493 7.86 -10.26 -24.45
CA CYS A 493 6.92 -10.12 -23.34
C CYS A 493 5.47 -10.28 -23.82
N THR A 494 5.02 -11.52 -23.95
CA THR A 494 3.68 -11.89 -24.48
C THR A 494 2.84 -12.70 -23.52
N GLY A 495 3.30 -12.91 -22.28
CA GLY A 495 2.60 -13.67 -21.24
C GLY A 495 1.29 -13.01 -20.80
N ALA A 496 0.41 -13.78 -20.18
CA ALA A 496 -0.81 -13.25 -19.57
C ALA A 496 -0.48 -12.21 -18.49
N GLY A 497 -1.12 -11.05 -18.54
CA GLY A 497 -0.85 -9.94 -17.62
C GLY A 497 0.44 -9.15 -17.89
N GLN A 498 1.26 -9.55 -18.85
CA GLN A 498 2.47 -8.87 -19.26
C GLN A 498 2.24 -7.85 -20.38
N LYS A 499 3.14 -6.87 -20.48
CA LYS A 499 3.17 -5.84 -21.53
C LYS A 499 4.50 -5.90 -22.30
N PRO A 500 4.56 -5.40 -23.54
CA PRO A 500 5.74 -5.54 -24.40
C PRO A 500 6.87 -4.58 -23.99
N TYR A 501 7.16 -4.55 -22.70
CA TYR A 501 8.23 -3.79 -22.05
C TYR A 501 8.81 -4.61 -20.91
N ARG A 502 9.97 -4.22 -20.43
CA ARG A 502 10.58 -4.76 -19.22
C ARG A 502 10.08 -4.05 -17.96
N ARG A 503 9.99 -4.80 -16.84
CA ARG A 503 9.65 -4.30 -15.50
C ARG A 503 10.61 -3.18 -15.09
N GLN A 504 10.11 -2.13 -14.46
CA GLN A 504 10.87 -0.99 -13.96
C GLN A 504 10.85 -0.95 -12.43
N VAL A 505 11.98 -0.61 -11.83
CA VAL A 505 12.25 -0.55 -10.39
C VAL A 505 12.85 0.84 -10.09
N PRO A 506 12.59 1.44 -8.90
CA PRO A 506 11.68 1.00 -7.87
C PRO A 506 10.21 1.34 -8.17
N ASP A 507 9.29 0.88 -7.31
CA ASP A 507 7.90 1.33 -7.36
C ASP A 507 7.70 2.62 -6.57
N VAL A 508 8.35 2.73 -5.41
CA VAL A 508 8.29 3.83 -4.46
C VAL A 508 9.65 4.03 -3.80
N SER A 509 9.83 5.10 -3.01
CA SER A 509 11.08 5.36 -2.28
C SER A 509 10.82 5.99 -0.92
N ALA A 510 11.84 5.99 -0.06
CA ALA A 510 11.91 6.78 1.17
C ALA A 510 13.37 7.10 1.49
N ASP A 511 13.64 7.86 2.58
CA ASP A 511 14.99 8.19 3.01
C ASP A 511 15.84 6.92 3.15
N ALA A 512 16.99 6.92 2.49
CA ALA A 512 17.96 5.83 2.49
C ALA A 512 19.40 6.35 2.66
N ASP A 513 19.60 7.68 2.60
CA ASP A 513 20.90 8.32 2.71
C ASP A 513 21.45 8.15 4.13
N PRO A 514 22.58 7.44 4.33
CA PRO A 514 23.17 7.29 5.66
C PRO A 514 23.53 8.62 6.33
N SER A 515 23.67 9.70 5.56
CA SER A 515 23.97 11.05 6.06
C SER A 515 22.75 11.75 6.65
N SER A 516 21.55 11.34 6.29
CA SER A 516 20.28 11.75 6.88
C SER A 516 19.54 10.59 7.55
N GLY A 517 20.15 9.44 7.68
CA GLY A 517 19.57 8.14 8.01
C GLY A 517 18.87 8.03 9.36
N TYR A 518 18.70 6.83 9.79
CA TYR A 518 17.83 6.44 10.91
C TYR A 518 18.66 6.25 12.19
N THR A 519 18.19 6.84 13.29
CA THR A 519 18.86 6.72 14.60
C THR A 519 18.40 5.43 15.29
N ILE A 520 19.28 4.45 15.40
CA ILE A 520 19.00 3.13 15.98
C ILE A 520 19.96 2.82 17.15
N TYR A 521 19.64 1.78 17.93
CA TYR A 521 20.48 1.28 19.02
C TYR A 521 21.09 -0.07 18.64
N TYR A 522 22.37 -0.08 18.33
CA TYR A 522 23.07 -1.26 17.82
C TYR A 522 24.42 -1.43 18.50
N ASP A 523 24.80 -2.67 18.84
CA ASP A 523 26.02 -3.07 19.52
C ASP A 523 26.27 -2.25 20.81
N GLY A 524 25.18 -2.09 21.60
CA GLY A 524 25.19 -1.40 22.88
C GLY A 524 25.32 0.13 22.80
N THR A 525 25.14 0.76 21.64
CA THR A 525 25.29 2.19 21.46
C THR A 525 24.29 2.77 20.45
N TRP A 526 23.94 4.05 20.63
CA TRP A 526 23.19 4.80 19.63
C TRP A 526 24.08 5.12 18.43
N THR A 527 23.57 4.86 17.25
CA THR A 527 24.27 5.09 15.98
C THR A 527 23.27 5.46 14.88
N ALA A 528 23.74 5.67 13.66
CA ALA A 528 22.89 5.89 12.50
C ALA A 528 23.13 4.81 11.44
N PHE A 529 22.07 4.50 10.68
CA PHE A 529 22.12 3.64 9.53
C PHE A 529 21.31 4.25 8.38
N GLY A 530 21.56 3.80 7.17
CA GLY A 530 20.79 4.09 5.97
C GLY A 530 20.81 2.88 5.05
N GLY A 531 20.66 3.10 3.77
CA GLY A 531 20.42 2.08 2.76
C GLY A 531 18.93 1.97 2.43
N THR A 532 18.61 1.36 1.31
CA THR A 532 17.22 1.04 1.00
C THR A 532 16.60 0.06 2.00
N SER A 533 17.45 -0.56 2.83
CA SER A 533 17.08 -1.32 4.03
C SER A 533 16.28 -0.52 5.05
N ALA A 534 16.55 0.77 5.21
CA ALA A 534 15.78 1.63 6.10
C ALA A 534 14.45 2.07 5.45
N ALA A 535 14.46 2.23 4.14
CA ALA A 535 13.27 2.66 3.38
C ALA A 535 12.20 1.57 3.32
N ALA A 536 12.58 0.29 3.23
CA ALA A 536 11.62 -0.82 3.13
C ALA A 536 10.77 -1.00 4.40
N PRO A 537 11.32 -1.08 5.62
CA PRO A 537 10.54 -1.17 6.86
C PRO A 537 9.74 0.11 7.15
N LEU A 538 10.19 1.30 6.70
CA LEU A 538 9.37 2.50 6.74
C LEU A 538 8.08 2.34 5.92
N TRP A 539 8.19 1.83 4.69
CA TRP A 539 7.02 1.53 3.87
C TRP A 539 6.17 0.40 4.45
N ALA A 540 6.78 -0.58 5.13
CA ALA A 540 6.05 -1.62 5.87
C ALA A 540 5.24 -1.01 7.03
N ALA A 541 5.80 -0.01 7.73
CA ALA A 541 5.06 0.75 8.74
C ALA A 541 3.87 1.51 8.12
N VAL A 542 4.04 2.15 6.96
CA VAL A 542 2.94 2.82 6.23
C VAL A 542 1.85 1.80 5.84
N ALA A 543 2.24 0.61 5.38
CA ALA A 543 1.31 -0.46 5.04
C ALA A 543 0.55 -0.95 6.29
N ALA A 544 1.24 -1.17 7.40
CA ALA A 544 0.63 -1.59 8.67
C ALA A 544 -0.34 -0.54 9.23
N LEU A 545 0.03 0.75 9.21
CA LEU A 545 -0.85 1.85 9.58
C LEU A 545 -2.07 1.91 8.65
N THR A 546 -1.89 1.66 7.35
CA THR A 546 -2.99 1.63 6.39
C THR A 546 -3.96 0.49 6.68
N ASP A 547 -3.46 -0.72 6.96
CA ASP A 547 -4.29 -1.88 7.28
C ASP A 547 -4.99 -1.76 8.64
N ALA A 548 -4.36 -1.15 9.64
CA ALA A 548 -4.97 -0.86 10.93
C ALA A 548 -6.01 0.26 10.87
N SER A 549 -5.99 1.08 9.80
CA SER A 549 -6.76 2.30 9.73
C SER A 549 -8.27 2.07 9.85
N PRO A 550 -8.95 2.81 10.74
CA PRO A 550 -10.40 2.80 10.81
C PRO A 550 -11.09 3.17 9.48
N PHE A 551 -10.37 3.85 8.57
CA PHE A 551 -10.89 4.18 7.24
C PHE A 551 -11.01 2.93 6.38
N CYS A 552 -9.95 2.12 6.30
CA CYS A 552 -9.99 0.86 5.57
C CYS A 552 -11.09 -0.07 6.09
N HIS A 553 -11.23 -0.20 7.41
CA HIS A 553 -12.31 -0.98 8.01
C HIS A 553 -13.70 -0.43 7.66
N ALA A 554 -13.89 0.90 7.64
CA ALA A 554 -15.16 1.51 7.28
C ALA A 554 -15.55 1.24 5.82
N TYR A 555 -14.59 1.16 4.93
CA TYR A 555 -14.80 0.87 3.50
C TYR A 555 -14.77 -0.63 3.16
N GLY A 556 -14.50 -1.49 4.13
CA GLY A 556 -14.39 -2.93 3.94
C GLY A 556 -13.13 -3.33 3.17
N SER A 557 -12.11 -2.48 3.21
CA SER A 557 -10.80 -2.67 2.61
C SER A 557 -9.73 -3.05 3.66
N GLY A 558 -10.13 -3.58 4.81
CA GLY A 558 -9.18 -4.15 5.78
C GLY A 558 -8.25 -5.16 5.10
N ASN A 559 -6.95 -5.13 5.38
CA ASN A 559 -5.89 -5.80 4.63
C ASN A 559 -5.85 -5.32 3.16
N ALA A 560 -6.08 -4.02 2.94
CA ALA A 560 -5.96 -3.42 1.62
C ALA A 560 -4.52 -3.50 1.12
N GLY A 561 -3.59 -3.38 2.05
CA GLY A 561 -2.16 -3.40 1.81
C GLY A 561 -1.68 -2.32 0.85
N VAL A 562 -0.37 -2.16 0.78
CA VAL A 562 0.29 -1.28 -0.20
C VAL A 562 0.81 -2.16 -1.34
N GLN A 563 -0.09 -2.89 -2.04
CA GLN A 563 0.31 -3.73 -3.17
C GLN A 563 0.69 -2.89 -4.40
N PRO A 564 1.61 -3.35 -5.26
CA PRO A 564 2.05 -2.57 -6.43
C PRO A 564 0.88 -2.11 -7.30
N ALA A 565 -0.06 -2.99 -7.62
CA ALA A 565 -1.22 -2.63 -8.45
C ALA A 565 -2.04 -1.49 -7.86
N GLY A 566 -2.21 -1.44 -6.52
CA GLY A 566 -2.94 -0.39 -5.84
C GLY A 566 -2.24 0.96 -5.86
N LEU A 567 -0.92 0.97 -5.75
CA LEU A 567 -0.12 2.19 -5.85
C LEU A 567 -0.22 2.81 -7.24
N TYR A 568 -0.10 1.99 -8.29
CA TYR A 568 -0.22 2.48 -9.67
C TYR A 568 -1.67 2.88 -10.02
N ASP A 569 -2.67 2.16 -9.52
CA ASP A 569 -4.07 2.56 -9.66
C ASP A 569 -4.31 3.91 -8.98
N LEU A 570 -3.80 4.10 -7.77
CA LEU A 570 -3.87 5.38 -7.06
C LEU A 570 -3.25 6.50 -7.90
N ALA A 571 -2.02 6.30 -8.39
CA ALA A 571 -1.32 7.27 -9.23
C ALA A 571 -2.09 7.60 -10.52
N SER A 572 -2.82 6.62 -11.08
CA SER A 572 -3.62 6.82 -12.30
C SER A 572 -4.90 7.61 -12.07
N VAL A 573 -5.57 7.41 -10.94
CA VAL A 573 -6.89 7.99 -10.64
C VAL A 573 -6.76 9.34 -9.93
N ALA A 574 -5.76 9.47 -9.08
CA ALA A 574 -5.55 10.64 -8.22
C ALA A 574 -4.39 11.54 -8.70
N ARG A 575 -4.12 11.57 -9.99
CA ARG A 575 -2.96 12.23 -10.57
C ARG A 575 -2.78 13.71 -10.19
N SER A 576 -3.86 14.48 -10.11
CA SER A 576 -3.84 15.86 -9.63
C SER A 576 -3.40 15.94 -8.16
N TYR A 577 -3.58 14.87 -7.41
CA TYR A 577 -3.21 14.73 -6.01
C TYR A 577 -1.81 14.15 -5.83
N VAL A 578 -1.38 13.26 -6.72
CA VAL A 578 -0.05 12.62 -6.64
C VAL A 578 1.06 13.55 -7.13
N TYR A 579 0.84 14.30 -8.19
CA TYR A 579 1.90 15.10 -8.84
C TYR A 579 1.65 16.61 -8.85
N GLY A 580 0.54 17.09 -8.30
CA GLY A 580 0.19 18.53 -8.36
C GLY A 580 0.49 19.33 -7.09
N SER A 581 0.42 18.72 -5.92
CA SER A 581 0.48 19.39 -4.63
C SER A 581 1.09 18.56 -3.49
N GLY A 582 1.58 17.36 -3.77
CA GLY A 582 2.26 16.50 -2.78
C GLY A 582 1.31 15.94 -1.71
N GLU A 583 0.24 15.28 -2.12
CA GLU A 583 -0.89 14.97 -1.23
C GLU A 583 -0.96 13.53 -0.72
N ALA A 584 -0.45 12.57 -1.52
CA ALA A 584 -0.38 11.16 -1.16
C ALA A 584 1.03 10.60 -1.31
N LEU A 585 1.72 11.05 -2.36
CA LEU A 585 3.11 10.71 -2.63
C LEU A 585 3.89 12.01 -2.92
N GLY A 586 5.06 12.12 -2.34
CA GLY A 586 6.02 13.19 -2.62
C GLY A 586 6.76 12.90 -3.91
N ASP A 587 6.49 13.66 -4.98
CA ASP A 587 7.20 13.52 -6.25
C ASP A 587 8.63 14.04 -6.14
N VAL A 588 9.62 13.14 -6.23
CA VAL A 588 11.05 13.48 -6.17
C VAL A 588 11.54 13.76 -7.60
N THR A 589 11.94 14.99 -7.87
CA THR A 589 12.19 15.46 -9.24
C THR A 589 13.65 15.86 -9.48
N SER A 590 14.55 15.57 -8.56
CA SER A 590 15.97 15.89 -8.65
C SER A 590 16.85 14.77 -8.11
N GLY A 591 18.08 14.69 -8.60
CA GLY A 591 19.02 13.62 -8.34
C GLY A 591 19.02 12.56 -9.44
N THR A 592 19.76 11.50 -9.21
CA THR A 592 19.94 10.37 -10.13
C THR A 592 20.39 9.16 -9.33
N ASP A 593 20.15 7.96 -9.80
CA ASP A 593 20.69 6.71 -9.26
C ASP A 593 21.98 6.24 -9.95
N ASP A 594 22.72 7.12 -10.60
CA ASP A 594 24.07 6.86 -11.12
C ASP A 594 25.07 6.83 -9.94
N ASP A 595 25.51 5.66 -9.50
CA ASP A 595 26.28 5.49 -8.25
C ASP A 595 27.60 6.27 -8.25
N ALA A 596 27.58 7.44 -7.62
CA ALA A 596 28.75 8.30 -7.46
C ALA A 596 29.79 7.74 -6.47
N SER A 597 29.40 6.88 -5.54
CA SER A 597 30.30 6.32 -4.48
C SER A 597 31.37 5.43 -5.08
N SER A 598 31.05 4.72 -6.13
CA SER A 598 31.98 3.82 -6.84
C SER A 598 32.85 4.56 -7.87
N GLY A 599 32.58 5.85 -8.12
CA GLY A 599 33.19 6.60 -9.22
C GLY A 599 32.70 6.19 -10.60
N TYR A 600 31.65 5.40 -10.69
CA TYR A 600 31.00 4.96 -11.90
C TYR A 600 30.02 6.04 -12.40
N THR A 601 30.11 6.41 -13.67
CA THR A 601 29.29 7.47 -14.29
C THR A 601 28.52 6.98 -15.52
N GLY A 602 28.38 5.66 -15.68
CA GLY A 602 27.68 5.01 -16.79
C GLY A 602 26.27 4.56 -16.46
N GLY A 603 25.82 4.74 -15.21
CA GLY A 603 24.45 4.50 -14.79
C GLY A 603 23.49 5.53 -15.38
N LEU A 604 22.21 5.24 -15.34
CA LEU A 604 21.10 6.08 -15.75
C LEU A 604 20.07 5.92 -14.66
N TYR A 605 19.51 6.84 -14.42
CA TYR A 605 18.13 7.26 -14.50
C TYR A 605 17.95 8.50 -13.60
N PRO A 606 17.80 9.70 -14.18
CA PRO A 606 17.54 10.88 -13.40
C PRO A 606 16.13 10.88 -12.86
N ALA A 607 15.96 11.38 -11.64
CA ALA A 607 14.66 11.72 -11.08
C ALA A 607 13.99 12.80 -11.91
N THR A 608 12.71 12.64 -12.21
CA THR A 608 11.91 13.51 -13.07
C THR A 608 10.48 13.59 -12.57
N THR A 609 9.72 14.60 -13.01
CA THR A 609 8.29 14.67 -12.63
C THR A 609 7.51 13.41 -13.03
N GLY A 610 6.82 12.83 -12.08
CA GLY A 610 6.07 11.60 -12.23
C GLY A 610 6.93 10.38 -11.99
N TYR A 611 6.49 9.20 -12.49
CA TYR A 611 7.26 7.96 -12.33
C TYR A 611 8.62 8.04 -13.05
N ASP A 612 9.67 7.76 -12.33
CA ASP A 612 11.02 7.51 -12.86
C ASP A 612 11.68 6.29 -12.20
N MET A 613 12.84 5.90 -12.67
CA MET A 613 13.54 4.71 -12.19
C MET A 613 14.60 5.03 -11.12
N ALA A 614 14.66 6.26 -10.62
CA ALA A 614 15.47 6.62 -9.47
C ALA A 614 14.65 6.59 -8.18
N THR A 615 13.37 6.98 -8.25
CA THR A 615 12.52 7.14 -7.04
C THR A 615 11.11 6.56 -7.18
N GLY A 616 10.82 5.90 -8.29
CA GLY A 616 9.51 5.29 -8.54
C GLY A 616 8.38 6.32 -8.64
N LEU A 617 7.28 6.06 -7.94
CA LEU A 617 6.14 6.96 -7.77
C LEU A 617 6.41 8.05 -6.71
N GLY A 618 7.54 8.01 -6.02
CA GLY A 618 7.94 8.94 -4.98
C GLY A 618 7.80 8.41 -3.55
N THR A 619 7.85 9.32 -2.57
CA THR A 619 7.90 9.02 -1.14
C THR A 619 6.51 9.09 -0.49
N PRO A 620 6.25 8.42 0.66
CA PRO A 620 4.93 8.36 1.24
C PRO A 620 4.56 9.67 1.94
N LEU A 621 3.31 10.10 1.79
CA LEU A 621 2.64 11.08 2.65
C LEU A 621 1.46 10.38 3.32
N ALA A 622 1.71 9.69 4.43
CA ALA A 622 0.76 8.76 5.05
C ALA A 622 -0.55 9.44 5.46
N SER A 623 -0.50 10.66 5.98
CA SER A 623 -1.69 11.48 6.26
C SER A 623 -1.70 12.75 5.41
N GLY A 624 -2.88 13.32 5.21
CA GLY A 624 -3.05 14.50 4.39
C GLY A 624 -2.23 15.72 4.82
N TYR A 625 -1.72 16.41 3.83
CA TYR A 625 -0.91 17.61 3.95
C TYR A 625 -1.76 18.89 3.97
N ARG A 626 -1.31 19.90 4.69
CA ARG A 626 -1.90 21.25 4.68
C ARG A 626 -0.99 22.18 3.91
N ALA A 627 -1.40 22.58 2.71
CA ALA A 627 -0.61 23.49 1.90
C ALA A 627 -0.32 24.82 2.65
N PRO A 628 0.94 25.29 2.72
CA PRO A 628 1.29 26.55 3.34
C PRO A 628 0.54 27.72 2.70
N GLY A 629 -0.14 28.53 3.51
CA GLY A 629 -0.82 29.75 3.03
C GLY A 629 -2.28 29.56 2.59
N ILE A 630 -2.81 28.32 2.52
CA ILE A 630 -4.23 28.06 2.19
C ILE A 630 -4.93 27.51 3.44
N ALA A 631 -5.64 28.38 4.15
CA ALA A 631 -6.20 28.08 5.48
C ALA A 631 -7.32 27.02 5.50
N SER A 632 -7.76 26.48 4.37
CA SER A 632 -8.97 25.66 4.28
C SER A 632 -8.85 24.38 3.44
N THR A 633 -7.72 24.12 2.81
CA THR A 633 -7.55 22.93 1.97
C THR A 633 -6.72 21.89 2.75
N PHE A 634 -7.34 20.78 3.09
CA PHE A 634 -6.73 19.59 3.67
C PHE A 634 -6.86 18.48 2.64
N TYR A 635 -5.75 17.85 2.30
CA TYR A 635 -5.71 16.77 1.32
C TYR A 635 -5.65 15.41 2.04
N PRO A 636 -6.32 14.37 1.55
CA PRO A 636 -6.20 13.05 2.14
C PRO A 636 -4.79 12.52 1.90
N GLY A 637 -4.22 11.83 2.89
CA GLY A 637 -2.96 11.15 2.73
C GLY A 637 -3.09 9.81 2.01
N LEU A 638 -1.95 9.20 1.78
CA LEU A 638 -1.82 7.90 1.12
C LEU A 638 -2.73 6.83 1.74
N THR A 639 -2.74 6.70 3.08
CA THR A 639 -3.57 5.73 3.82
C THR A 639 -5.05 5.83 3.45
N ALA A 640 -5.61 7.03 3.47
CA ALA A 640 -7.02 7.22 3.18
C ALA A 640 -7.35 6.96 1.70
N LEU A 641 -6.46 7.33 0.79
CA LEU A 641 -6.65 7.10 -0.64
C LEU A 641 -6.52 5.63 -1.01
N ILE A 642 -5.59 4.89 -0.42
CA ILE A 642 -5.50 3.44 -0.58
C ILE A 642 -6.77 2.76 -0.08
N CYS A 643 -7.22 3.09 1.15
CA CYS A 643 -8.48 2.55 1.67
C CYS A 643 -9.67 2.83 0.73
N TYR A 644 -9.66 3.99 0.06
CA TYR A 644 -10.67 4.35 -0.91
C TYR A 644 -10.55 3.56 -2.21
N VAL A 645 -9.35 3.45 -2.77
CA VAL A 645 -9.08 2.69 -4.01
C VAL A 645 -9.48 1.23 -3.83
N TYR A 646 -9.20 0.64 -2.70
CA TYR A 646 -9.55 -0.76 -2.39
C TYR A 646 -10.91 -0.96 -1.73
N ALA A 647 -11.75 0.09 -1.64
CA ALA A 647 -13.07 -0.06 -1.03
C ALA A 647 -13.93 -1.12 -1.73
N THR A 648 -14.32 -2.15 -1.01
CA THR A 648 -15.22 -3.21 -1.49
C THR A 648 -16.69 -2.80 -1.43
N ARG A 649 -17.01 -1.74 -0.67
CA ARG A 649 -18.36 -1.20 -0.57
C ARG A 649 -18.59 -0.11 -1.60
N ASN A 650 -19.80 -0.02 -2.14
CA ASN A 650 -20.16 1.09 -3.01
C ASN A 650 -20.08 2.41 -2.22
N ILE A 651 -19.04 3.18 -2.47
CA ILE A 651 -18.71 4.43 -1.80
C ILE A 651 -19.21 5.66 -2.54
N THR A 652 -20.03 5.51 -3.60
CA THR A 652 -20.68 6.67 -4.19
C THR A 652 -21.39 7.44 -3.08
N PRO A 653 -20.94 8.66 -2.74
CA PRO A 653 -21.48 9.39 -1.62
C PRO A 653 -22.97 9.65 -1.85
N SER A 654 -23.74 9.53 -0.79
CA SER A 654 -25.19 9.77 -0.88
C SER A 654 -25.67 10.54 0.32
N ILE A 655 -26.53 11.54 0.09
CA ILE A 655 -27.10 12.38 1.15
C ILE A 655 -28.52 11.88 1.48
N THR A 656 -28.73 11.48 2.73
CA THR A 656 -30.03 11.05 3.23
C THR A 656 -30.77 12.16 3.97
N ARG A 657 -30.04 13.12 4.57
CA ARG A 657 -30.63 14.23 5.34
C ARG A 657 -29.70 15.45 5.40
N VAL A 658 -30.31 16.61 5.41
CA VAL A 658 -29.66 17.91 5.70
C VAL A 658 -30.39 18.58 6.87
N SER A 659 -29.67 19.11 7.85
CA SER A 659 -30.27 19.75 9.03
C SER A 659 -29.38 20.88 9.59
N PRO A 660 -29.89 22.11 9.77
CA PRO A 660 -31.18 22.62 9.29
C PRO A 660 -31.26 22.68 7.75
N ARG A 661 -32.50 22.70 7.22
CA ARG A 661 -32.75 22.71 5.77
C ARG A 661 -32.91 24.12 5.19
N ALA A 662 -32.79 25.14 6.00
CA ALA A 662 -32.90 26.52 5.55
C ALA A 662 -32.04 27.48 6.42
N GLY A 663 -31.64 28.58 5.83
CA GLY A 663 -30.87 29.63 6.49
C GLY A 663 -30.85 30.95 5.72
N ALA A 664 -30.08 31.92 6.23
CA ALA A 664 -30.01 33.26 5.71
C ALA A 664 -29.27 33.36 4.36
N LEU A 665 -29.59 34.40 3.57
CA LEU A 665 -28.90 34.69 2.30
C LEU A 665 -27.40 34.98 2.48
N ALA A 666 -27.03 35.57 3.61
CA ALA A 666 -25.63 35.87 3.92
C ALA A 666 -24.78 34.60 4.23
N GLY A 667 -25.42 33.44 4.26
CA GLY A 667 -24.73 32.21 4.64
C GLY A 667 -24.43 32.14 6.14
N GLY A 668 -23.30 31.43 6.48
CA GLY A 668 -22.79 31.30 7.84
C GLY A 668 -23.50 30.23 8.70
N THR A 669 -24.66 29.71 8.27
CA THR A 669 -25.36 28.64 8.97
C THR A 669 -24.53 27.33 8.85
N THR A 670 -24.17 26.74 9.98
CA THR A 670 -23.58 25.39 9.96
C THR A 670 -24.67 24.34 9.88
N ILE A 671 -24.64 23.50 8.87
CA ILE A 671 -25.56 22.40 8.68
C ILE A 671 -24.85 21.06 8.96
N THR A 672 -25.63 20.07 9.34
CA THR A 672 -25.22 18.68 9.39
C THR A 672 -25.81 17.96 8.18
N VAL A 673 -24.95 17.33 7.41
CA VAL A 673 -25.31 16.42 6.33
C VAL A 673 -25.15 14.99 6.84
N THR A 674 -26.18 14.18 6.70
CA THR A 674 -26.14 12.76 7.03
C THR A 674 -26.28 11.95 5.74
N GLY A 675 -25.50 10.88 5.61
CA GLY A 675 -25.46 10.11 4.37
C GLY A 675 -24.67 8.81 4.50
N LYS A 676 -24.00 8.46 3.44
CA LYS A 676 -23.07 7.33 3.36
C LYS A 676 -21.95 7.69 2.40
N GLY A 677 -20.80 7.00 2.55
CA GLY A 677 -19.66 7.13 1.63
C GLY A 677 -18.94 8.48 1.74
N PHE A 678 -18.97 9.15 2.90
CA PHE A 678 -18.18 10.34 3.17
C PHE A 678 -16.79 9.92 3.70
N LEU A 679 -15.77 10.72 3.40
CA LEU A 679 -14.44 10.52 3.97
C LEU A 679 -14.36 11.24 5.34
N PRO A 680 -14.21 10.53 6.47
CA PRO A 680 -14.11 11.16 7.78
C PRO A 680 -12.71 11.77 8.02
N ILE A 681 -12.13 12.37 7.00
CA ILE A 681 -10.85 13.08 7.05
C ILE A 681 -11.14 14.58 7.10
N ARG A 682 -10.43 15.27 7.95
CA ARG A 682 -10.62 16.71 8.15
C ARG A 682 -10.19 17.48 6.90
N GLY A 683 -11.14 17.91 6.08
CA GLY A 683 -10.91 18.71 4.89
C GLY A 683 -10.93 17.97 3.56
N ALA A 684 -10.99 16.64 3.58
CA ALA A 684 -11.01 15.82 2.38
C ALA A 684 -12.30 15.92 1.56
N ASP A 685 -13.43 16.12 2.22
CA ASP A 685 -14.71 16.28 1.50
C ASP A 685 -14.96 17.73 1.12
N ILE A 686 -15.28 17.95 -0.14
CA ILE A 686 -15.77 19.22 -0.67
C ILE A 686 -17.29 19.17 -0.78
N ALA A 687 -17.98 20.24 -0.42
CA ALA A 687 -19.41 20.38 -0.66
C ALA A 687 -19.67 21.37 -1.78
N GLU A 688 -20.33 20.93 -2.83
CA GLU A 688 -20.93 21.80 -3.82
C GLU A 688 -22.29 22.29 -3.32
N VAL A 689 -22.45 23.60 -3.20
CA VAL A 689 -23.69 24.26 -2.83
C VAL A 689 -24.17 25.11 -4.01
N GLY A 690 -25.01 24.54 -4.85
CA GLY A 690 -25.33 25.13 -6.16
C GLY A 690 -24.10 25.13 -7.07
N SER A 691 -23.54 26.33 -7.33
CA SER A 691 -22.29 26.50 -8.10
C SER A 691 -21.10 26.91 -7.21
N THR A 692 -21.24 26.89 -5.90
CA THR A 692 -20.19 27.34 -4.98
C THR A 692 -19.63 26.14 -4.24
N THR A 693 -18.31 25.98 -4.29
CA THR A 693 -17.59 24.95 -3.56
C THR A 693 -17.17 25.45 -2.18
N VAL A 694 -17.36 24.64 -1.14
CA VAL A 694 -16.98 24.92 0.24
C VAL A 694 -16.45 23.65 0.91
N ALA A 695 -15.58 23.79 1.89
CA ALA A 695 -15.09 22.66 2.66
C ALA A 695 -16.23 21.99 3.46
N ALA A 696 -16.27 20.66 3.43
CA ALA A 696 -17.08 19.84 4.31
C ALA A 696 -16.19 19.21 5.38
N SER A 697 -16.64 19.20 6.63
CA SER A 697 -15.92 18.54 7.73
C SER A 697 -16.69 17.29 8.13
N CYS A 698 -16.22 16.13 7.68
CA CYS A 698 -16.85 14.84 7.96
C CYS A 698 -16.21 14.20 9.18
N SER A 699 -17.00 13.92 10.20
CA SER A 699 -16.53 13.26 11.42
C SER A 699 -16.69 11.74 11.39
N THR A 700 -17.45 11.22 10.44
CA THR A 700 -17.65 9.79 10.19
C THR A 700 -18.05 9.59 8.73
N ALA A 701 -17.93 8.36 8.21
CA ALA A 701 -18.39 8.02 6.86
C ALA A 701 -19.89 8.29 6.60
N THR A 702 -20.62 8.77 7.61
CA THR A 702 -22.07 9.04 7.52
C THR A 702 -22.47 10.46 7.91
N LYS A 703 -21.55 11.29 8.40
CA LYS A 703 -21.91 12.60 8.97
C LYS A 703 -20.87 13.68 8.69
N CYS A 704 -21.29 14.72 7.98
CA CYS A 704 -20.48 15.91 7.71
C CYS A 704 -21.11 17.18 8.27
N ARG A 705 -20.27 18.18 8.53
CA ARG A 705 -20.68 19.57 8.82
C ARG A 705 -20.22 20.48 7.69
N ILE A 706 -21.10 21.38 7.26
CA ILE A 706 -20.82 22.34 6.21
C ILE A 706 -21.23 23.71 6.70
N ARG A 707 -20.37 24.72 6.59
CA ARG A 707 -20.70 26.12 6.77
C ARG A 707 -21.22 26.67 5.45
N MET A 708 -22.51 26.97 5.38
CA MET A 708 -23.17 27.39 4.16
C MET A 708 -22.62 28.72 3.63
N PRO A 709 -22.29 28.83 2.35
CA PRO A 709 -21.84 30.08 1.73
C PRO A 709 -23.01 31.08 1.60
N ALA A 710 -22.69 32.33 1.26
CA ALA A 710 -23.71 33.31 0.86
C ALA A 710 -24.33 32.91 -0.49
N HIS A 711 -25.63 33.10 -0.63
CA HIS A 711 -26.34 32.72 -1.86
C HIS A 711 -27.62 33.55 -2.02
N ARG A 712 -28.05 33.77 -3.26
CA ARG A 712 -29.35 34.41 -3.54
C ARG A 712 -30.51 33.59 -3.02
N ALA A 713 -31.67 34.22 -2.82
CA ALA A 713 -32.88 33.54 -2.38
C ALA A 713 -33.25 32.39 -3.35
N GLY A 714 -33.59 31.25 -2.76
CA GLY A 714 -33.96 30.09 -3.55
C GLY A 714 -33.43 28.78 -2.92
N THR A 715 -33.56 27.73 -3.66
CA THR A 715 -33.10 26.37 -3.24
C THR A 715 -31.81 26.03 -3.96
N ALA A 716 -30.78 25.72 -3.18
CA ALA A 716 -29.52 25.15 -3.69
C ALA A 716 -29.47 23.64 -3.44
N ALA A 717 -28.97 22.89 -4.40
CA ALA A 717 -28.62 21.49 -4.20
C ALA A 717 -27.29 21.44 -3.45
N ILE A 718 -27.17 20.48 -2.53
CA ILE A 718 -25.90 20.15 -1.87
C ILE A 718 -25.46 18.82 -2.44
N ARG A 719 -24.21 18.77 -2.85
CA ARG A 719 -23.51 17.54 -3.21
C ARG A 719 -22.28 17.46 -2.32
N ILE A 720 -21.91 16.27 -1.92
CA ILE A 720 -20.60 15.97 -1.34
C ILE A 720 -19.79 15.37 -2.46
N ASP A 721 -18.67 15.98 -2.72
CA ASP A 721 -17.65 15.50 -3.59
C ASP A 721 -16.53 14.93 -2.73
N VAL A 722 -16.25 13.66 -2.93
CA VAL A 722 -15.18 12.93 -2.26
C VAL A 722 -13.98 12.97 -3.19
N GLU A 723 -13.15 13.98 -3.03
CA GLU A 723 -11.84 14.11 -3.64
C GLU A 723 -11.80 13.85 -5.18
N ASP A 724 -12.73 14.44 -5.94
CA ASP A 724 -12.85 14.19 -7.38
C ASP A 724 -13.10 12.72 -7.79
N LEU A 725 -13.14 11.81 -6.82
CA LEU A 725 -13.32 10.37 -7.04
C LEU A 725 -14.80 10.02 -7.23
N ALA A 726 -15.69 10.65 -6.46
CA ALA A 726 -17.13 10.45 -6.60
C ALA A 726 -17.94 11.60 -6.02
N THR A 727 -18.90 12.11 -6.78
CA THR A 727 -19.82 13.15 -6.33
C THR A 727 -21.21 12.59 -6.04
N SER A 728 -21.80 12.97 -4.90
CA SER A 728 -23.17 12.57 -4.54
C SER A 728 -24.21 13.14 -5.52
N LYS A 729 -25.21 12.33 -5.86
CA LYS A 729 -26.33 12.80 -6.71
C LYS A 729 -27.20 13.81 -5.95
N ALA A 730 -27.60 14.89 -6.61
CA ALA A 730 -28.57 15.84 -6.08
C ALA A 730 -29.95 15.19 -5.99
N THR A 731 -30.56 15.23 -4.80
CA THR A 731 -31.89 14.67 -4.53
C THR A 731 -32.78 15.69 -3.80
N SER A 732 -34.04 15.39 -3.58
CA SER A 732 -34.91 16.22 -2.73
C SER A 732 -34.43 16.27 -1.28
N ARG A 733 -33.64 15.28 -0.83
CA ARG A 733 -33.10 15.19 0.54
C ARG A 733 -31.83 16.03 0.72
N SER A 734 -31.15 16.37 -0.36
CA SER A 734 -29.89 17.13 -0.38
C SER A 734 -30.11 18.63 -0.72
N ARG A 735 -31.33 19.15 -0.56
CA ARG A 735 -31.65 20.53 -0.87
C ARG A 735 -31.64 21.40 0.40
N TYR A 736 -31.10 22.60 0.25
CA TYR A 736 -31.09 23.67 1.27
C TYR A 736 -31.73 24.93 0.74
N GLN A 737 -32.57 25.58 1.54
CA GLN A 737 -33.30 26.77 1.15
C GLN A 737 -32.69 28.04 1.74
N TYR A 738 -32.25 28.92 0.89
CA TYR A 738 -31.84 30.28 1.25
C TYR A 738 -33.03 31.19 1.32
N ALA A 739 -33.29 31.72 2.51
CA ALA A 739 -34.45 32.53 2.80
C ALA A 739 -34.05 33.99 3.07
N ALA A 740 -34.77 34.91 2.45
CA ALA A 740 -34.70 36.32 2.83
C ALA A 740 -35.32 36.55 4.21
N VAL A 741 -34.92 37.65 4.83
CA VAL A 741 -35.50 38.10 6.12
C VAL A 741 -37.04 38.13 6.03
N PRO A 742 -37.76 37.61 7.02
CA PRO A 742 -39.21 37.64 7.01
C PRO A 742 -39.74 39.10 7.09
N THR A 743 -40.82 39.36 6.40
CA THR A 743 -41.51 40.64 6.48
C THR A 743 -42.94 40.42 6.95
N LEU A 744 -43.42 41.29 7.85
CA LEU A 744 -44.80 41.28 8.30
C LEU A 744 -45.60 42.32 7.54
N SER A 745 -46.76 41.96 7.06
CA SER A 745 -47.70 42.87 6.36
C SER A 745 -48.92 43.24 7.20
N ALA A 746 -49.42 42.32 8.03
CA ALA A 746 -50.57 42.56 8.87
C ALA A 746 -50.67 41.61 10.06
N LEU A 747 -51.36 42.11 11.12
CA LEU A 747 -51.80 41.29 12.24
C LEU A 747 -53.34 41.34 12.28
N SER A 748 -54.01 40.23 12.47
CA SER A 748 -55.49 40.19 12.59
C SER A 748 -55.89 39.11 13.62
N PRO A 749 -56.52 39.52 14.73
CA PRO A 749 -56.72 40.94 15.17
C PRO A 749 -55.41 41.59 15.63
N SER A 750 -55.35 42.96 15.60
CA SER A 750 -54.20 43.71 16.10
C SER A 750 -54.29 44.04 17.58
N HIS A 751 -55.37 43.57 18.25
CA HIS A 751 -55.57 43.72 19.69
C HIS A 751 -56.17 42.50 20.34
N GLY A 752 -56.05 42.37 21.64
CA GLY A 752 -56.60 41.22 22.37
C GLY A 752 -56.51 41.33 23.87
N LYS A 753 -56.89 40.28 24.57
CA LYS A 753 -57.03 40.28 26.05
C LYS A 753 -55.66 40.29 26.73
N PRO A 754 -55.49 41.07 27.84
CA PRO A 754 -54.23 41.10 28.61
C PRO A 754 -53.77 39.71 29.16
N ARG A 755 -54.77 38.83 29.41
CA ARG A 755 -54.50 37.49 29.89
C ARG A 755 -53.89 36.57 28.80
N GLY A 756 -53.82 37.03 27.53
CA GLY A 756 -53.38 36.27 26.39
C GLY A 756 -54.45 35.32 25.86
N GLY A 757 -54.03 34.36 25.01
CA GLY A 757 -54.86 33.33 24.39
C GLY A 757 -55.54 33.77 23.10
N THR A 758 -55.58 35.05 22.77
CA THR A 758 -56.16 35.55 21.53
C THR A 758 -55.43 34.91 20.32
N ARG A 759 -56.22 34.34 19.44
CA ARG A 759 -55.63 33.79 18.16
C ARG A 759 -55.37 34.97 17.22
N VAL A 760 -54.14 35.19 16.90
CA VAL A 760 -53.68 36.25 16.02
C VAL A 760 -53.10 35.61 14.72
N THR A 761 -53.66 36.06 13.60
CA THR A 761 -53.10 35.75 12.29
C THR A 761 -52.03 36.78 11.97
N VAL A 762 -50.78 36.30 11.81
CA VAL A 762 -49.64 37.09 11.33
C VAL A 762 -49.50 36.82 9.85
N ARG A 763 -49.66 37.83 8.99
CA ARG A 763 -49.47 37.77 7.55
C ARG A 763 -48.14 38.39 7.17
N GLY A 764 -47.48 37.80 6.15
CA GLY A 764 -46.20 38.32 5.70
C GLY A 764 -45.62 37.50 4.56
N ARG A 765 -44.30 37.53 4.44
CA ARG A 765 -43.53 36.74 3.46
C ARG A 765 -42.29 36.18 4.14
N ASN A 766 -41.74 35.14 3.54
CA ASN A 766 -40.47 34.47 3.94
C ASN A 766 -40.51 33.79 5.32
N PHE A 767 -41.67 33.27 5.71
CA PHE A 767 -41.84 32.47 6.93
C PHE A 767 -41.37 31.04 6.64
N ILE A 768 -40.03 30.86 6.58
CA ILE A 768 -39.38 29.63 6.14
C ILE A 768 -38.51 29.06 7.25
N GLY A 769 -38.56 27.76 7.47
CA GLY A 769 -37.76 27.05 8.47
C GLY A 769 -38.40 27.11 9.86
N LEU A 770 -37.58 26.95 10.91
CA LEU A 770 -38.05 27.03 12.29
C LEU A 770 -38.48 28.44 12.60
N LEU A 771 -39.73 28.60 13.06
CA LEU A 771 -40.32 29.89 13.32
C LEU A 771 -40.43 30.18 14.82
N VAL A 772 -40.11 31.42 15.20
CA VAL A 772 -40.37 31.95 16.53
C VAL A 772 -41.12 33.29 16.39
N VAL A 773 -42.32 33.39 16.94
CA VAL A 773 -43.09 34.62 16.96
C VAL A 773 -43.03 35.22 18.36
N ARG A 774 -42.66 36.48 18.47
CA ARG A 774 -42.56 37.20 19.75
C ARG A 774 -43.46 38.40 19.76
N PHE A 775 -44.13 38.58 20.89
CA PHE A 775 -44.90 39.78 21.27
C PHE A 775 -44.07 40.54 22.30
N GLY A 776 -43.36 41.58 21.88
CA GLY A 776 -42.29 42.14 22.65
C GLY A 776 -41.21 41.11 22.99
N LYS A 777 -40.96 40.92 24.30
CA LYS A 777 -39.98 39.92 24.76
C LYS A 777 -40.56 38.50 24.92
N LYS A 778 -41.90 38.33 24.84
CA LYS A 778 -42.58 37.07 25.13
C LYS A 778 -42.82 36.26 23.87
N THR A 779 -42.46 34.95 23.88
CA THR A 779 -42.70 34.01 22.77
C THR A 779 -44.19 33.60 22.73
N ALA A 780 -44.80 33.62 21.55
CA ALA A 780 -46.13 33.14 21.31
C ALA A 780 -46.13 31.66 20.90
N ARG A 781 -47.18 30.94 21.28
CA ARG A 781 -47.37 29.55 20.82
C ARG A 781 -47.93 29.58 19.38
N ILE A 782 -47.20 28.99 18.46
CA ILE A 782 -47.65 28.82 17.07
C ILE A 782 -48.71 27.72 17.04
N VAL A 783 -49.84 28.01 16.38
CA VAL A 783 -50.96 27.06 16.18
C VAL A 783 -50.90 26.42 14.81
N SER A 784 -50.59 27.22 13.79
CA SER A 784 -50.32 26.77 12.43
C SER A 784 -49.47 27.77 11.68
N ASP A 785 -48.75 27.36 10.69
CA ASP A 785 -47.92 28.22 9.85
C ASP A 785 -47.88 27.79 8.39
N SER A 786 -47.55 28.74 7.56
CA SER A 786 -47.20 28.62 6.15
C SER A 786 -46.16 29.70 5.80
N SER A 787 -45.63 29.67 4.57
CA SER A 787 -44.63 30.64 4.11
C SER A 787 -45.09 32.11 4.13
N THR A 788 -46.41 32.36 4.26
CA THR A 788 -47.02 33.69 4.20
C THR A 788 -47.99 34.00 5.36
N LYS A 789 -48.34 33.00 6.18
CA LYS A 789 -49.33 33.12 7.23
C LYS A 789 -48.95 32.27 8.44
N ILE A 790 -48.92 32.87 9.64
CA ILE A 790 -48.75 32.16 10.90
C ILE A 790 -49.95 32.47 11.78
N ILE A 791 -50.53 31.47 12.41
CA ILE A 791 -51.56 31.66 13.46
C ILE A 791 -50.90 31.37 14.79
N VAL A 792 -50.96 32.33 15.71
CA VAL A 792 -50.38 32.19 17.03
C VAL A 792 -51.43 32.48 18.12
N ALA A 793 -51.21 31.88 19.30
CA ALA A 793 -51.90 32.32 20.50
C ALA A 793 -51.04 33.40 21.18
N ALA A 794 -51.55 34.63 21.27
CA ALA A 794 -50.84 35.74 21.92
C ALA A 794 -50.54 35.41 23.39
N PRO A 795 -49.30 35.61 23.86
CA PRO A 795 -48.97 35.43 25.27
C PRO A 795 -49.67 36.49 26.13
N ALA A 796 -49.80 36.32 27.44
CA ALA A 796 -50.30 37.36 28.33
C ALA A 796 -49.38 38.59 28.32
N GLY A 797 -49.94 39.78 28.27
CA GLY A 797 -49.19 41.01 28.14
C GLY A 797 -49.98 42.27 28.56
N ARG A 798 -49.34 43.45 28.49
CA ARG A 798 -49.92 44.73 28.74
C ARG A 798 -49.43 45.78 27.74
N GLY A 799 -50.27 46.77 27.45
CA GLY A 799 -49.89 47.85 26.55
C GLY A 799 -49.74 47.48 25.10
N THR A 800 -49.05 48.28 24.34
CA THR A 800 -48.77 48.01 22.93
C THR A 800 -47.36 47.45 22.77
N VAL A 801 -47.23 46.29 22.11
CA VAL A 801 -45.94 45.58 21.86
C VAL A 801 -45.73 45.39 20.37
N THR A 802 -44.47 45.30 19.98
CA THR A 802 -44.12 44.95 18.63
C THR A 802 -44.13 43.43 18.50
N VAL A 803 -44.73 42.93 17.43
CA VAL A 803 -44.65 41.50 17.06
C VAL A 803 -43.52 41.29 16.06
N THR A 804 -42.67 40.33 16.33
CA THR A 804 -41.59 39.96 15.43
C THR A 804 -41.66 38.47 15.10
N VAL A 805 -41.24 38.13 13.92
CA VAL A 805 -41.08 36.75 13.46
C VAL A 805 -39.61 36.51 13.17
N THR A 806 -39.03 35.51 13.84
CA THR A 806 -37.69 34.98 13.52
C THR A 806 -37.91 33.74 12.70
N ALA A 807 -37.32 33.70 11.53
CA ALA A 807 -37.32 32.59 10.59
C ALA A 807 -35.88 32.22 10.17
N ALA A 808 -35.70 31.29 9.29
CA ALA A 808 -34.39 30.90 8.79
C ALA A 808 -33.58 32.06 8.17
N GLY A 809 -34.26 33.03 7.55
CA GLY A 809 -33.64 34.24 6.97
C GLY A 809 -33.28 35.35 7.98
N GLY A 810 -33.62 35.20 9.23
CA GLY A 810 -33.38 36.19 10.27
C GLY A 810 -34.67 36.66 10.96
N THR A 811 -34.63 37.84 11.65
CA THR A 811 -35.77 38.39 12.36
C THR A 811 -36.35 39.57 11.60
N SER A 812 -37.68 39.63 11.49
CA SER A 812 -38.41 40.70 10.82
C SER A 812 -38.13 42.07 11.46
N ALA A 813 -38.09 43.08 10.61
CA ALA A 813 -38.05 44.47 11.08
C ALA A 813 -39.32 44.85 11.89
N ALA A 814 -39.17 45.78 12.82
CA ALA A 814 -40.27 46.36 13.57
C ALA A 814 -40.90 47.46 12.71
N THR A 815 -42.11 47.25 12.21
CA THR A 815 -42.88 48.24 11.42
C THR A 815 -44.17 48.58 12.11
N ALA A 816 -44.85 49.62 11.65
CA ALA A 816 -46.14 50.06 12.21
C ALA A 816 -47.20 48.92 12.16
N ASN A 817 -47.17 48.09 11.12
CA ASN A 817 -48.06 46.95 10.89
C ASN A 817 -47.81 45.76 11.85
N CYS A 818 -46.76 45.87 12.65
CA CYS A 818 -46.32 44.78 13.57
C CYS A 818 -46.74 45.09 15.02
N ARG A 819 -47.56 46.14 15.29
CA ARG A 819 -47.98 46.52 16.63
C ARG A 819 -49.23 45.75 17.07
N TYR A 820 -49.16 45.17 18.28
CA TYR A 820 -50.26 44.45 18.89
C TYR A 820 -50.56 45.09 20.26
N ARG A 821 -51.87 45.43 20.50
CA ARG A 821 -52.37 46.07 21.75
C ARG A 821 -53.04 45.01 22.62
N TYR A 822 -52.67 44.96 23.88
CA TYR A 822 -53.28 44.08 24.87
C TYR A 822 -54.49 44.80 25.52
#